data_2e9da36970f2acc86c14f1a5f36a1113
#
_entry.id   2e9da36970f2acc86c14f1a5f36a1113
#
_cell.length_a   1.000
_cell.length_b   1.000
_cell.length_c   1.000
_cell.angle_alpha   90.00
_cell.angle_beta   90.00
_cell.angle_gamma   90.00
#
_symmetry.space_group_name_H-M   'P 1'
#
loop_
_entity.id
_entity.type
_entity.pdbx_description
1 polymer ?
#
loop_
_entity_poly.entity_id
_entity_poly.type
_entity_poly.pdbx_seq_one_letter_code
_entity_poly.pdbx_strand_id
1 'polypeptide(L)'
;MEKSFEEVLVQFYVDQYRENAKRSTGKPVKLAHYIHRLNNKAKSIKYARFSKNETIALDKLHQEIKRLALITYYSNNKNARQILNREILPQLVRVDMEQFDENEAEYLTEDFLKLLRKEYIGAICTRSMKALYNEYRSKELRREIVTLVPARPELEFPKAQSMKRRFILHIGPTNSGKTYQALERLKLAQNGVYLGPLRLLALEVYEKMNDAGIPCTMLTGQECLEVSDSRITASTVEMLDCDKEYDIAVIDEAQMVADDDRGHSWTRAILGTLAGEIHICMSPVAKDVVIHLINLCHDEYEIREYERKTALKLEDKPFSFPQDVREGDAFIVFSKKSVLNIAGRLEKNGIKPSVIYGSLPPEIRRRQMTLFNEKKTQVVVSTDAIGMGLNLPVRRIVFLEVEKFDGVSRRPLVISEIKQIAGRAGRFGLYDTGYVTALGQKKLNYLKNTLNIPEQDIDIVSLGFPQVLLTMDAPLDAIIKLWHEAKPSAPFRKINVDEILFLYGYAYKERYFIADFDDKYLLYKMITCPIDIKDRELVRQWLRYCMSYTSDISLDKPDKHSKYQGLMKYESYYKKLDLYYQFSVRMGKIVEEDWLENERDKTQAKIMQLLSKSKDEYIIRCRYCGRILPIGNSRNICRDCYSMIRR
;
A
#
# COMPACT_ATOMS: atom_id res chain seq x y z
N MET A 1 17.99 -50.95 -17.02
CA MET A 1 18.50 -49.63 -16.67
C MET A 1 17.43 -48.60 -17.06
N GLU A 2 16.84 -47.94 -16.10
CA GLU A 2 15.95 -46.81 -16.37
C GLU A 2 16.77 -45.72 -17.08
N LYS A 3 16.22 -45.17 -18.13
CA LYS A 3 16.85 -44.06 -18.87
C LYS A 3 16.87 -42.82 -17.98
N SER A 4 17.98 -42.08 -18.01
CA SER A 4 18.02 -40.80 -17.31
C SER A 4 17.01 -39.81 -17.91
N PHE A 5 16.56 -38.83 -17.13
CA PHE A 5 15.66 -37.78 -17.64
C PHE A 5 16.23 -37.07 -18.87
N GLU A 6 17.52 -36.83 -18.90
CA GLU A 6 18.23 -36.24 -20.04
C GLU A 6 18.10 -37.07 -21.31
N GLU A 7 18.26 -38.41 -21.21
CA GLU A 7 18.09 -39.33 -22.34
C GLU A 7 16.64 -39.33 -22.87
N VAL A 8 15.68 -39.27 -21.96
CA VAL A 8 14.24 -39.16 -22.29
C VAL A 8 13.96 -37.83 -22.99
N LEU A 9 14.56 -36.74 -22.54
CA LEU A 9 14.40 -35.40 -23.14
C LEU A 9 15.04 -35.31 -24.52
N VAL A 10 16.22 -35.87 -24.72
CA VAL A 10 16.87 -35.98 -26.05
C VAL A 10 15.96 -36.75 -27.02
N GLN A 11 15.42 -37.91 -26.60
CA GLN A 11 14.49 -38.68 -27.41
C GLN A 11 13.21 -37.90 -27.71
N PHE A 12 12.70 -37.16 -26.76
CA PHE A 12 11.54 -36.29 -26.96
C PHE A 12 11.79 -35.24 -28.03
N TYR A 13 12.93 -34.54 -28.01
CA TYR A 13 13.29 -33.59 -29.07
C TYR A 13 13.43 -34.26 -30.46
N VAL A 14 14.04 -35.43 -30.51
CA VAL A 14 14.15 -36.20 -31.76
C VAL A 14 12.78 -36.51 -32.37
N ASP A 15 11.85 -36.96 -31.53
CA ASP A 15 10.49 -37.32 -31.97
C ASP A 15 9.70 -36.09 -32.44
N GLN A 16 9.78 -34.99 -31.69
CA GLN A 16 9.11 -33.74 -32.06
C GLN A 16 9.67 -33.15 -33.37
N TYR A 17 10.97 -33.12 -33.53
CA TYR A 17 11.57 -32.60 -34.78
C TYR A 17 11.26 -33.50 -36.00
N ARG A 18 11.20 -34.81 -35.80
CA ARG A 18 10.84 -35.79 -36.84
C ARG A 18 9.37 -35.59 -37.27
N GLU A 19 8.45 -35.43 -36.33
CA GLU A 19 7.05 -35.18 -36.63
C GLU A 19 6.83 -33.85 -37.35
N ASN A 20 7.47 -32.78 -36.88
CA ASN A 20 7.38 -31.46 -37.48
C ASN A 20 7.94 -31.46 -38.91
N ALA A 21 9.00 -32.22 -39.18
CA ALA A 21 9.55 -32.35 -40.52
C ALA A 21 8.59 -33.00 -41.54
N LYS A 22 7.75 -33.96 -41.08
CA LYS A 22 6.72 -34.59 -41.93
C LYS A 22 5.65 -33.60 -42.41
N ARG A 23 5.40 -32.52 -41.61
CA ARG A 23 4.39 -31.50 -41.92
C ARG A 23 4.92 -30.28 -42.64
N SER A 24 6.25 -30.23 -42.93
CA SER A 24 6.91 -29.07 -43.51
C SER A 24 7.28 -29.32 -44.99
N THR A 25 6.95 -28.35 -45.85
CA THR A 25 7.44 -28.31 -47.24
C THR A 25 8.80 -27.63 -47.28
N GLY A 26 9.89 -28.42 -47.22
CA GLY A 26 11.26 -27.90 -47.19
C GLY A 26 11.78 -27.51 -48.58
N LYS A 27 12.66 -26.49 -48.62
CA LYS A 27 13.39 -26.12 -49.83
C LYS A 27 14.69 -26.94 -49.98
N PRO A 28 15.13 -27.33 -51.20
CA PRO A 28 16.39 -28.05 -51.38
C PRO A 28 17.58 -27.19 -50.93
N VAL A 29 18.50 -27.78 -50.17
CA VAL A 29 19.70 -27.13 -49.64
C VAL A 29 20.95 -27.83 -50.16
N LYS A 30 22.02 -27.05 -50.50
CA LYS A 30 23.32 -27.60 -50.84
C LYS A 30 23.92 -28.37 -49.66
N LEU A 31 23.97 -29.69 -49.76
CA LEU A 31 24.22 -30.61 -48.63
C LEU A 31 25.59 -30.40 -47.95
N ALA A 32 26.66 -30.14 -48.76
CA ALA A 32 28.00 -29.94 -48.20
C ALA A 32 28.10 -28.69 -47.31
N HIS A 33 27.50 -27.58 -47.72
CA HIS A 33 27.45 -26.34 -46.92
C HIS A 33 26.61 -26.53 -45.68
N TYR A 34 25.57 -27.33 -45.76
CA TYR A 34 24.68 -27.60 -44.63
C TYR A 34 25.36 -28.47 -43.56
N ILE A 35 26.10 -29.52 -43.93
CA ILE A 35 26.88 -30.35 -42.99
C ILE A 35 27.94 -29.49 -42.27
N HIS A 36 28.61 -28.59 -43.01
CA HIS A 36 29.55 -27.66 -42.41
C HIS A 36 28.89 -26.76 -41.33
N ARG A 37 27.68 -26.23 -41.62
CA ARG A 37 26.92 -25.47 -40.61
C ARG A 37 26.56 -26.29 -39.38
N LEU A 38 26.14 -27.56 -39.54
CA LEU A 38 25.85 -28.45 -38.42
C LEU A 38 27.08 -28.68 -37.52
N ASN A 39 28.25 -28.96 -38.14
CA ASN A 39 29.50 -29.15 -37.40
C ASN A 39 29.94 -27.88 -36.67
N ASN A 40 29.78 -26.71 -37.26
CA ASN A 40 30.08 -25.44 -36.61
C ASN A 40 29.10 -25.18 -35.43
N LYS A 41 27.82 -25.53 -35.60
CA LYS A 41 26.84 -25.42 -34.52
C LYS A 41 27.11 -26.38 -33.37
N ALA A 42 27.48 -27.64 -33.67
CA ALA A 42 27.90 -28.61 -32.68
C ALA A 42 29.08 -28.10 -31.84
N LYS A 43 30.09 -27.52 -32.48
CA LYS A 43 31.22 -26.89 -31.77
C LYS A 43 30.80 -25.71 -30.93
N SER A 44 29.96 -24.81 -31.47
CA SER A 44 29.55 -23.60 -30.76
C SER A 44 28.70 -23.91 -29.52
N ILE A 45 27.76 -24.85 -29.59
CA ILE A 45 26.88 -25.22 -28.46
C ILE A 45 27.63 -25.98 -27.36
N LYS A 46 28.67 -26.75 -27.71
CA LYS A 46 29.51 -27.47 -26.75
C LYS A 46 30.10 -26.56 -25.67
N TYR A 47 30.44 -25.31 -26.06
CA TYR A 47 31.04 -24.32 -25.18
C TYR A 47 30.07 -23.21 -24.74
N ALA A 48 28.80 -23.28 -25.15
CA ALA A 48 27.80 -22.32 -24.77
C ALA A 48 27.57 -22.35 -23.26
N ARG A 49 27.46 -21.17 -22.67
CA ARG A 49 27.09 -20.93 -21.28
C ARG A 49 26.04 -19.82 -21.26
N PHE A 50 25.01 -19.98 -20.50
CA PHE A 50 23.97 -18.99 -20.32
C PHE A 50 23.73 -18.80 -18.83
N SER A 51 23.44 -17.57 -18.40
CA SER A 51 22.98 -17.33 -17.03
C SER A 51 21.55 -17.87 -16.87
N LYS A 52 21.17 -18.23 -15.62
CA LYS A 52 19.83 -18.78 -15.32
C LYS A 52 18.66 -17.92 -15.81
N ASN A 53 18.89 -16.64 -16.14
CA ASN A 53 17.86 -15.69 -16.57
C ASN A 53 17.88 -15.34 -18.07
N GLU A 54 18.71 -15.99 -18.88
CA GLU A 54 18.84 -15.67 -20.31
C GLU A 54 17.84 -16.41 -21.20
N THR A 55 16.57 -16.47 -20.80
CA THR A 55 15.50 -17.19 -21.51
C THR A 55 15.39 -16.78 -22.99
N ILE A 56 15.53 -15.48 -23.31
CA ILE A 56 15.47 -14.98 -24.72
C ILE A 56 16.62 -15.53 -25.56
N ALA A 57 17.81 -15.61 -25.01
CA ALA A 57 18.98 -16.15 -25.72
C ALA A 57 18.83 -17.66 -25.95
N LEU A 58 18.33 -18.39 -24.98
CA LEU A 58 18.00 -19.81 -25.07
C LEU A 58 16.91 -20.08 -26.10
N ASP A 59 15.84 -19.29 -26.14
CA ASP A 59 14.78 -19.42 -27.14
C ASP A 59 15.30 -19.20 -28.56
N LYS A 60 16.20 -18.24 -28.75
CA LYS A 60 16.89 -18.07 -30.05
C LYS A 60 17.70 -19.30 -30.43
N LEU A 61 18.44 -19.90 -29.51
CA LEU A 61 19.19 -21.11 -29.72
C LEU A 61 18.26 -22.27 -30.14
N HIS A 62 17.14 -22.46 -29.42
CA HIS A 62 16.14 -23.47 -29.77
C HIS A 62 15.56 -23.24 -31.16
N GLN A 63 15.24 -22.00 -31.54
CA GLN A 63 14.76 -21.67 -32.89
C GLN A 63 15.78 -22.01 -33.99
N GLU A 64 17.06 -21.73 -33.74
CA GLU A 64 18.13 -22.08 -34.70
C GLU A 64 18.26 -23.59 -34.83
N ILE A 65 18.29 -24.33 -33.74
CA ILE A 65 18.40 -25.80 -33.75
C ILE A 65 17.17 -26.42 -34.41
N LYS A 66 15.96 -25.90 -34.16
CA LYS A 66 14.75 -26.33 -34.87
C LYS A 66 14.90 -26.21 -36.37
N ARG A 67 15.38 -25.07 -36.87
CA ARG A 67 15.60 -24.86 -38.33
C ARG A 67 16.59 -25.90 -38.89
N LEU A 68 17.68 -26.14 -38.19
CA LEU A 68 18.67 -27.14 -38.59
C LEU A 68 18.09 -28.57 -38.54
N ALA A 69 17.33 -28.91 -37.52
CA ALA A 69 16.68 -30.21 -37.32
C ALA A 69 15.64 -30.50 -38.41
N LEU A 70 14.79 -29.54 -38.77
CA LEU A 70 13.80 -29.71 -39.83
C LEU A 70 14.48 -30.00 -41.18
N ILE A 71 15.54 -29.25 -41.52
CA ILE A 71 16.30 -29.49 -42.74
C ILE A 71 16.99 -30.89 -42.70
N THR A 72 17.54 -31.26 -41.55
CA THR A 72 18.21 -32.57 -41.35
C THR A 72 17.25 -33.74 -41.59
N TYR A 73 16.08 -33.71 -40.99
CA TYR A 73 15.11 -34.80 -41.17
C TYR A 73 14.47 -34.81 -42.53
N TYR A 74 14.25 -33.61 -43.14
CA TYR A 74 13.75 -33.50 -44.49
C TYR A 74 14.73 -34.02 -45.54
N SER A 75 16.03 -33.71 -45.42
CA SER A 75 17.08 -34.15 -46.37
C SER A 75 17.36 -35.66 -46.32
N ASN A 76 16.90 -36.37 -45.33
CA ASN A 76 17.10 -37.81 -45.09
C ASN A 76 18.57 -38.27 -45.04
N ASN A 77 19.50 -37.36 -44.74
CA ASN A 77 20.95 -37.66 -44.75
C ASN A 77 21.37 -38.27 -43.40
N LYS A 78 22.00 -39.51 -43.48
CA LYS A 78 22.41 -40.26 -42.27
C LYS A 78 23.48 -39.50 -41.45
N ASN A 79 24.48 -38.92 -42.10
CA ASN A 79 25.56 -38.17 -41.40
C ASN A 79 25.02 -36.92 -40.71
N ALA A 80 24.18 -36.14 -41.37
CA ALA A 80 23.54 -34.99 -40.77
C ALA A 80 22.67 -35.36 -39.55
N ARG A 81 21.92 -36.48 -39.64
CA ARG A 81 21.14 -36.99 -38.49
C ARG A 81 22.03 -37.47 -37.35
N GLN A 82 23.18 -38.07 -37.65
CA GLN A 82 24.11 -38.49 -36.60
C GLN A 82 24.69 -37.28 -35.83
N ILE A 83 25.12 -36.25 -36.52
CA ILE A 83 25.61 -35.01 -35.91
C ILE A 83 24.49 -34.35 -35.04
N LEU A 84 23.29 -34.25 -35.61
CA LEU A 84 22.15 -33.64 -34.85
C LEU A 84 21.84 -34.43 -33.57
N ASN A 85 21.63 -35.75 -33.70
CA ASN A 85 21.12 -36.56 -32.59
C ASN A 85 22.19 -36.90 -31.56
N ARG A 86 23.46 -37.04 -31.93
CA ARG A 86 24.53 -37.45 -31.04
C ARG A 86 25.40 -36.32 -30.53
N GLU A 87 25.44 -35.19 -31.22
CA GLU A 87 26.30 -34.06 -30.83
C GLU A 87 25.52 -32.82 -30.45
N ILE A 88 24.48 -32.43 -31.23
CA ILE A 88 23.76 -31.15 -30.98
C ILE A 88 22.70 -31.30 -29.91
N LEU A 89 21.80 -32.29 -30.05
CA LEU A 89 20.66 -32.42 -29.09
C LEU A 89 21.09 -32.73 -27.67
N PRO A 90 22.09 -33.62 -27.40
CA PRO A 90 22.56 -33.81 -26.02
C PRO A 90 23.16 -32.54 -25.41
N GLN A 91 23.86 -31.70 -26.23
CA GLN A 91 24.39 -30.44 -25.73
C GLN A 91 23.29 -29.38 -25.51
N LEU A 92 22.23 -29.40 -26.32
CA LEU A 92 21.06 -28.56 -26.07
C LEU A 92 20.38 -28.92 -24.76
N VAL A 93 20.17 -30.22 -24.52
CA VAL A 93 19.60 -30.71 -23.23
C VAL A 93 20.48 -30.31 -22.05
N ARG A 94 21.81 -30.46 -22.16
CA ARG A 94 22.74 -29.99 -21.12
C ARG A 94 22.55 -28.50 -20.81
N VAL A 95 22.51 -27.66 -21.86
CA VAL A 95 22.30 -26.22 -21.68
C VAL A 95 20.95 -25.90 -21.07
N ASP A 96 19.91 -26.64 -21.43
CA ASP A 96 18.60 -26.51 -20.81
C ASP A 96 18.61 -26.89 -19.33
N MET A 97 19.22 -28.04 -19.00
CA MET A 97 19.29 -28.54 -17.62
C MET A 97 20.12 -27.64 -16.69
N GLU A 98 21.18 -27.01 -17.19
CA GLU A 98 21.97 -26.03 -16.43
C GLU A 98 21.16 -24.79 -15.99
N GLN A 99 19.93 -24.61 -16.49
CA GLN A 99 19.06 -23.48 -16.13
C GLN A 99 18.21 -23.74 -14.89
N PHE A 100 18.14 -24.97 -14.43
CA PHE A 100 17.32 -25.38 -13.28
C PHE A 100 18.19 -25.52 -12.03
N ASP A 101 17.63 -25.15 -10.90
CA ASP A 101 18.19 -25.51 -9.59
C ASP A 101 17.67 -26.90 -9.14
N GLU A 102 18.15 -27.37 -7.99
CA GLU A 102 17.81 -28.68 -7.47
C GLU A 102 16.30 -28.82 -7.23
N ASN A 103 15.67 -27.80 -6.67
CA ASN A 103 14.22 -27.80 -6.39
C ASN A 103 13.40 -27.83 -7.68
N GLU A 104 13.78 -27.01 -8.67
CA GLU A 104 13.10 -26.98 -9.96
C GLU A 104 13.28 -28.28 -10.74
N ALA A 105 14.45 -28.94 -10.60
CA ALA A 105 14.76 -30.18 -11.30
C ALA A 105 13.87 -31.37 -10.83
N GLU A 106 13.40 -31.37 -9.58
CA GLU A 106 12.48 -32.36 -9.07
C GLU A 106 11.14 -32.43 -9.82
N TYR A 107 10.70 -31.29 -10.40
CA TYR A 107 9.48 -31.22 -11.21
C TYR A 107 9.66 -31.60 -12.68
N LEU A 108 10.89 -31.85 -13.12
CA LEU A 108 11.20 -32.25 -14.50
C LEU A 108 11.04 -33.79 -14.68
N THR A 109 9.89 -34.29 -14.33
CA THR A 109 9.56 -35.73 -14.39
C THR A 109 9.03 -36.16 -15.77
N GLU A 110 8.88 -37.47 -15.98
CA GLU A 110 8.24 -38.00 -17.20
C GLU A 110 6.78 -37.52 -17.34
N ASP A 111 6.10 -37.28 -16.23
CA ASP A 111 4.73 -36.71 -16.26
C ASP A 111 4.71 -35.26 -16.75
N PHE A 112 5.69 -34.47 -16.38
CA PHE A 112 5.87 -33.12 -16.97
C PHE A 112 6.06 -33.19 -18.50
N LEU A 113 6.89 -34.12 -19.00
CA LEU A 113 7.08 -34.35 -20.43
C LEU A 113 5.79 -34.81 -21.13
N LYS A 114 5.01 -35.71 -20.50
CA LYS A 114 3.70 -36.12 -21.03
C LYS A 114 2.74 -34.96 -21.16
N LEU A 115 2.71 -34.08 -20.14
CA LEU A 115 1.89 -32.88 -20.14
C LEU A 115 2.33 -31.89 -21.23
N LEU A 116 3.63 -31.65 -21.36
CA LEU A 116 4.20 -30.81 -22.43
C LEU A 116 3.84 -31.34 -23.82
N ARG A 117 3.88 -32.66 -24.03
CA ARG A 117 3.45 -33.29 -25.31
C ARG A 117 1.99 -32.96 -25.62
N LYS A 118 1.13 -33.00 -24.62
CA LYS A 118 -0.32 -32.75 -24.79
C LYS A 118 -0.63 -31.28 -25.07
N GLU A 119 -0.01 -30.35 -24.34
CA GLU A 119 -0.35 -28.91 -24.38
C GLU A 119 0.47 -28.12 -25.39
N TYR A 120 1.72 -28.57 -25.69
CA TYR A 120 2.71 -27.79 -26.45
C TYR A 120 3.23 -28.51 -27.70
N ILE A 121 2.43 -29.37 -28.33
CA ILE A 121 2.81 -30.02 -29.60
C ILE A 121 3.22 -28.98 -30.62
N GLY A 122 4.48 -29.02 -31.07
CA GLY A 122 5.07 -28.07 -32.01
C GLY A 122 5.70 -26.82 -31.39
N ALA A 123 5.37 -26.42 -30.16
CA ALA A 123 5.96 -25.27 -29.48
C ALA A 123 7.34 -25.59 -28.89
N ILE A 124 7.53 -26.78 -28.33
CA ILE A 124 8.77 -27.20 -27.66
C ILE A 124 10.01 -27.11 -28.55
N CYS A 125 9.85 -27.24 -29.85
CA CYS A 125 10.95 -27.10 -30.82
C CYS A 125 11.39 -25.65 -31.07
N THR A 126 10.76 -24.66 -30.45
CA THR A 126 11.05 -23.24 -30.66
C THR A 126 11.34 -22.47 -29.36
N ARG A 127 11.09 -23.09 -28.22
CA ARG A 127 11.31 -22.51 -26.91
C ARG A 127 12.27 -23.38 -26.10
N SER A 128 13.03 -22.75 -25.20
CA SER A 128 13.83 -23.44 -24.20
C SER A 128 12.95 -24.21 -23.21
N MET A 129 13.51 -25.24 -22.61
CA MET A 129 12.83 -25.99 -21.55
C MET A 129 12.44 -25.06 -20.39
N LYS A 130 13.30 -24.11 -20.02
CA LYS A 130 13.03 -23.13 -18.96
C LYS A 130 11.82 -22.25 -19.26
N ALA A 131 11.68 -21.77 -20.50
CA ALA A 131 10.52 -20.97 -20.91
C ALA A 131 9.20 -21.76 -20.81
N LEU A 132 9.22 -23.03 -21.23
CA LEU A 132 8.07 -23.92 -21.16
C LEU A 132 7.72 -24.27 -19.71
N TYR A 133 8.72 -24.54 -18.88
CA TYR A 133 8.57 -24.78 -17.46
C TYR A 133 7.93 -23.58 -16.75
N ASN A 134 8.45 -22.38 -17.00
CA ASN A 134 7.91 -21.15 -16.38
C ASN A 134 6.43 -20.92 -16.76
N GLU A 135 6.07 -21.17 -18.03
CA GLU A 135 4.68 -21.09 -18.47
C GLU A 135 3.79 -22.14 -17.80
N TYR A 136 4.28 -23.35 -17.70
CA TYR A 136 3.59 -24.48 -17.04
C TYR A 136 3.39 -24.18 -15.54
N ARG A 137 4.46 -23.86 -14.81
CA ARG A 137 4.37 -23.52 -13.37
C ARG A 137 3.43 -22.35 -13.10
N SER A 138 3.47 -21.33 -13.96
CA SER A 138 2.51 -20.20 -13.83
C SER A 138 1.06 -20.64 -13.94
N LYS A 139 0.74 -21.59 -14.82
CA LYS A 139 -0.62 -22.13 -14.97
C LYS A 139 -1.01 -22.99 -13.76
N GLU A 140 -0.11 -23.84 -13.27
CA GLU A 140 -0.35 -24.63 -12.07
C GLU A 140 -0.53 -23.75 -10.84
N LEU A 141 0.37 -22.80 -10.61
CA LEU A 141 0.25 -21.86 -9.50
C LEU A 141 -1.06 -21.07 -9.54
N ARG A 142 -1.54 -20.68 -10.72
CA ARG A 142 -2.88 -20.07 -10.84
C ARG A 142 -4.00 -21.00 -10.39
N ARG A 143 -3.92 -22.29 -10.72
CA ARG A 143 -4.91 -23.29 -10.27
C ARG A 143 -4.82 -23.51 -8.76
N GLU A 144 -3.62 -23.61 -8.22
CA GLU A 144 -3.38 -23.74 -6.76
C GLU A 144 -3.93 -22.52 -6.02
N ILE A 145 -3.66 -21.29 -6.48
CA ILE A 145 -4.20 -20.05 -5.90
C ILE A 145 -5.72 -20.09 -5.88
N VAL A 146 -6.37 -20.47 -6.98
CA VAL A 146 -7.84 -20.56 -7.05
C VAL A 146 -8.39 -21.63 -6.10
N THR A 147 -7.62 -22.69 -5.83
CA THR A 147 -8.02 -23.75 -4.92
C THR A 147 -7.80 -23.36 -3.45
N LEU A 148 -6.70 -22.69 -3.14
CA LEU A 148 -6.32 -22.31 -1.77
C LEU A 148 -7.05 -21.05 -1.29
N VAL A 149 -7.30 -20.09 -2.19
CA VAL A 149 -8.02 -18.87 -1.82
C VAL A 149 -9.52 -19.17 -1.87
N PRO A 150 -10.22 -19.08 -0.75
CA PRO A 150 -11.66 -19.25 -0.75
C PRO A 150 -12.32 -18.27 -1.73
N ALA A 151 -13.28 -18.74 -2.51
CA ALA A 151 -14.09 -17.88 -3.37
C ALA A 151 -14.88 -16.84 -2.56
N ARG A 152 -15.01 -17.09 -1.27
CA ARG A 152 -15.76 -16.34 -0.28
C ARG A 152 -14.81 -15.89 0.84
N PRO A 153 -14.52 -14.57 0.98
CA PRO A 153 -13.49 -14.04 1.89
C PRO A 153 -13.79 -14.30 3.37
N GLU A 154 -15.03 -14.46 3.77
CA GLU A 154 -15.41 -14.79 5.15
C GLU A 154 -14.88 -16.16 5.60
N LEU A 155 -14.63 -17.09 4.67
CA LEU A 155 -14.09 -18.41 4.99
C LEU A 155 -12.61 -18.38 5.45
N GLU A 156 -11.95 -17.24 5.29
CA GLU A 156 -10.61 -17.04 5.87
C GLU A 156 -10.66 -16.91 7.41
N PHE A 157 -11.87 -16.70 7.98
CA PHE A 157 -12.06 -16.45 9.42
C PHE A 157 -12.97 -17.52 10.07
N PRO A 158 -12.58 -18.80 10.13
CA PRO A 158 -13.45 -19.89 10.60
C PRO A 158 -13.90 -19.72 12.04
N LYS A 159 -13.07 -19.12 12.92
CA LYS A 159 -13.44 -18.84 14.30
C LYS A 159 -14.60 -17.83 14.38
N ALA A 160 -14.52 -16.76 13.60
CA ALA A 160 -15.58 -15.75 13.52
C ALA A 160 -16.88 -16.34 12.96
N GLN A 161 -16.77 -17.23 11.95
CA GLN A 161 -17.93 -17.94 11.36
C GLN A 161 -18.63 -18.87 12.36
N SER A 162 -17.89 -19.45 13.33
CA SER A 162 -18.46 -20.32 14.37
C SER A 162 -19.03 -19.55 15.56
N MET A 163 -18.73 -18.27 15.69
CA MET A 163 -19.16 -17.42 16.80
C MET A 163 -20.51 -16.78 16.49
N LYS A 164 -21.41 -16.69 17.46
CA LYS A 164 -22.64 -15.90 17.34
C LYS A 164 -22.30 -14.43 17.61
N ARG A 165 -22.31 -13.60 16.56
CA ARG A 165 -21.98 -12.17 16.63
C ARG A 165 -23.21 -11.32 16.36
N ARG A 166 -23.32 -10.17 17.02
CA ARG A 166 -24.36 -9.17 16.81
C ARG A 166 -23.73 -7.84 16.44
N PHE A 167 -24.12 -7.29 15.31
CA PHE A 167 -23.64 -6.01 14.82
C PHE A 167 -24.61 -4.87 15.11
N ILE A 168 -24.10 -3.74 15.59
CA ILE A 168 -24.85 -2.50 15.77
C ILE A 168 -24.25 -1.44 14.83
N LEU A 169 -25.00 -1.08 13.80
CA LEU A 169 -24.55 -0.17 12.75
C LEU A 169 -24.93 1.27 13.09
N HIS A 170 -23.93 2.09 13.45
CA HIS A 170 -24.09 3.52 13.71
C HIS A 170 -23.86 4.30 12.41
N ILE A 171 -24.94 4.68 11.72
CA ILE A 171 -24.92 5.29 10.39
C ILE A 171 -25.22 6.78 10.53
N GLY A 172 -24.36 7.63 10.01
CA GLY A 172 -24.60 9.08 10.01
C GLY A 172 -23.43 9.90 9.48
N PRO A 173 -23.67 11.18 9.16
CA PRO A 173 -22.63 12.08 8.69
C PRO A 173 -21.60 12.40 9.79
N THR A 174 -20.56 13.15 9.43
CA THR A 174 -19.59 13.66 10.39
C THR A 174 -20.27 14.58 11.41
N ASN A 175 -19.85 14.55 12.67
CA ASN A 175 -20.45 15.33 13.79
C ASN A 175 -21.91 14.94 14.14
N SER A 176 -22.30 13.69 13.97
CA SER A 176 -23.61 13.17 14.37
C SER A 176 -23.63 12.53 15.76
N GLY A 177 -22.45 12.21 16.33
CA GLY A 177 -22.34 11.57 17.66
C GLY A 177 -22.33 10.04 17.63
N LYS A 178 -22.24 9.42 16.45
CA LYS A 178 -22.21 7.96 16.27
C LYS A 178 -21.07 7.29 17.04
N THR A 179 -19.83 7.75 16.89
CA THR A 179 -18.66 7.20 17.59
C THR A 179 -18.77 7.39 19.11
N TYR A 180 -19.33 8.50 19.56
CA TYR A 180 -19.56 8.72 20.98
C TYR A 180 -20.47 7.63 21.60
N GLN A 181 -21.59 7.30 20.94
CA GLN A 181 -22.52 6.27 21.41
C GLN A 181 -21.87 4.87 21.44
N ALA A 182 -21.07 4.54 20.43
CA ALA A 182 -20.33 3.28 20.40
C ALA A 182 -19.30 3.21 21.55
N LEU A 183 -18.57 4.31 21.83
CA LEU A 183 -17.62 4.38 22.93
C LEU A 183 -18.28 4.30 24.30
N GLU A 184 -19.47 4.91 24.51
CA GLU A 184 -20.21 4.75 25.76
C GLU A 184 -20.57 3.28 26.03
N ARG A 185 -20.87 2.53 24.97
CA ARG A 185 -21.11 1.09 25.10
C ARG A 185 -19.82 0.32 25.40
N LEU A 186 -18.71 0.67 24.73
CA LEU A 186 -17.39 0.05 24.93
C LEU A 186 -16.90 0.20 26.39
N LYS A 187 -17.22 1.30 27.09
CA LYS A 187 -16.88 1.51 28.51
C LYS A 187 -17.38 0.41 29.44
N LEU A 188 -18.44 -0.28 29.04
CA LEU A 188 -19.07 -1.33 29.83
C LEU A 188 -18.43 -2.72 29.59
N ALA A 189 -17.53 -2.87 28.64
CA ALA A 189 -16.86 -4.12 28.35
C ALA A 189 -15.90 -4.52 29.50
N GLN A 190 -15.79 -5.82 29.75
CA GLN A 190 -14.72 -6.38 30.58
C GLN A 190 -13.47 -6.65 29.75
N ASN A 191 -13.65 -6.98 28.47
CA ASN A 191 -12.60 -7.10 27.47
C ASN A 191 -13.08 -6.46 26.16
N GLY A 192 -12.62 -5.25 25.85
CA GLY A 192 -13.09 -4.49 24.70
C GLY A 192 -11.98 -4.01 23.77
N VAL A 193 -12.33 -3.78 22.50
CA VAL A 193 -11.40 -3.21 21.53
C VAL A 193 -12.03 -2.06 20.73
N TYR A 194 -11.29 -0.97 20.58
CA TYR A 194 -11.59 0.09 19.62
C TYR A 194 -10.60 0.01 18.46
N LEU A 195 -11.13 0.02 17.24
CA LEU A 195 -10.37 -0.08 15.99
C LEU A 195 -10.61 1.19 15.16
N GLY A 196 -9.62 2.07 15.14
CA GLY A 196 -9.70 3.35 14.45
C GLY A 196 -8.80 3.45 13.23
N PRO A 197 -9.04 4.44 12.33
CA PRO A 197 -8.23 4.64 11.13
C PRO A 197 -6.86 5.24 11.39
N LEU A 198 -6.66 5.89 12.54
CA LEU A 198 -5.46 6.69 12.82
C LEU A 198 -5.00 6.54 14.27
N ARG A 199 -3.67 6.55 14.46
CA ARG A 199 -3.04 6.57 15.78
C ARG A 199 -3.60 7.67 16.69
N LEU A 200 -3.85 8.87 16.18
CA LEU A 200 -4.41 9.98 16.97
C LEU A 200 -5.80 9.70 17.51
N LEU A 201 -6.63 8.94 16.79
CA LEU A 201 -7.94 8.53 17.28
C LEU A 201 -7.81 7.43 18.34
N ALA A 202 -6.92 6.46 18.14
CA ALA A 202 -6.62 5.47 19.17
C ALA A 202 -6.11 6.15 20.46
N LEU A 203 -5.23 7.16 20.34
CA LEU A 203 -4.74 7.95 21.46
C LEU A 203 -5.86 8.75 22.15
N GLU A 204 -6.76 9.38 21.39
CA GLU A 204 -7.91 10.10 21.95
C GLU A 204 -8.84 9.16 22.76
N VAL A 205 -9.06 7.95 22.24
CA VAL A 205 -9.86 6.95 22.95
C VAL A 205 -9.13 6.45 24.20
N TYR A 206 -7.84 6.15 24.09
CA TYR A 206 -6.97 5.77 25.19
C TYR A 206 -7.05 6.80 26.35
N GLU A 207 -6.87 8.09 26.04
CA GLU A 207 -6.95 9.17 27.03
C GLU A 207 -8.33 9.27 27.66
N LYS A 208 -9.39 9.31 26.85
CA LYS A 208 -10.76 9.40 27.33
C LYS A 208 -11.17 8.25 28.23
N MET A 209 -10.73 7.04 27.97
CA MET A 209 -11.01 5.87 28.78
C MET A 209 -10.27 5.97 30.13
N ASN A 210 -8.95 6.25 30.09
CA ASN A 210 -8.15 6.39 31.30
C ASN A 210 -8.60 7.59 32.17
N ASP A 211 -8.93 8.72 31.56
CA ASP A 211 -9.48 9.90 32.26
C ASP A 211 -10.85 9.58 32.94
N ALA A 212 -11.62 8.66 32.36
CA ALA A 212 -12.86 8.16 32.92
C ALA A 212 -12.64 7.05 33.99
N GLY A 213 -11.40 6.73 34.34
CA GLY A 213 -11.07 5.68 35.31
C GLY A 213 -11.21 4.25 34.75
N ILE A 214 -11.23 4.08 33.44
CA ILE A 214 -11.31 2.78 32.76
C ILE A 214 -9.95 2.44 32.20
N PRO A 215 -9.21 1.43 32.74
CA PRO A 215 -7.89 1.06 32.27
C PRO A 215 -7.92 0.68 30.79
N CYS A 216 -7.18 1.42 29.99
CA CYS A 216 -7.11 1.25 28.55
C CYS A 216 -5.66 1.25 28.09
N THR A 217 -5.26 0.23 27.35
CA THR A 217 -3.97 0.16 26.64
C THR A 217 -4.12 0.71 25.24
N MET A 218 -3.11 1.42 24.74
CA MET A 218 -3.05 1.82 23.33
C MET A 218 -2.09 0.92 22.56
N LEU A 219 -2.54 0.38 21.43
CA LEU A 219 -1.72 -0.45 20.54
C LEU A 219 -1.77 0.07 19.11
N THR A 220 -0.64 0.53 18.61
CA THR A 220 -0.50 1.00 17.22
C THR A 220 0.77 0.44 16.59
N GLY A 221 0.89 0.53 15.28
CA GLY A 221 2.12 0.11 14.59
C GLY A 221 3.37 0.91 14.99
N GLN A 222 3.23 2.01 15.73
CA GLN A 222 4.33 2.92 16.06
C GLN A 222 4.65 2.97 17.56
N GLU A 223 3.75 2.52 18.41
CA GLU A 223 3.93 2.48 19.88
C GLU A 223 2.90 1.58 20.54
N CYS A 224 3.24 1.12 21.72
CA CYS A 224 2.34 0.50 22.66
C CYS A 224 2.43 1.26 23.99
N LEU A 225 1.27 1.74 24.50
CA LEU A 225 1.16 2.36 25.84
C LEU A 225 0.38 1.42 26.73
N GLU A 226 1.11 0.58 27.44
CA GLU A 226 0.52 -0.43 28.31
C GLU A 226 -0.01 0.19 29.60
N VAL A 227 -1.18 -0.28 30.05
CA VAL A 227 -1.77 0.04 31.35
C VAL A 227 -2.08 -1.27 32.05
N SER A 228 -1.65 -1.40 33.28
CA SER A 228 -1.91 -2.59 34.10
C SER A 228 -3.42 -2.83 34.23
N ASP A 229 -3.82 -4.11 34.18
CA ASP A 229 -5.22 -4.54 34.29
C ASP A 229 -6.14 -3.88 33.25
N SER A 230 -5.59 -3.59 32.06
CA SER A 230 -6.33 -2.97 30.98
C SER A 230 -7.49 -3.84 30.51
N ARG A 231 -8.70 -3.28 30.53
CA ARG A 231 -9.92 -3.91 30.03
C ARG A 231 -10.20 -3.55 28.57
N ILE A 232 -9.66 -2.45 28.10
CA ILE A 232 -9.91 -1.94 26.75
C ILE A 232 -8.58 -1.78 26.01
N THR A 233 -8.56 -2.15 24.75
CA THR A 233 -7.46 -1.85 23.86
C THR A 233 -7.93 -0.82 22.82
N ALA A 234 -7.34 0.38 22.83
CA ALA A 234 -7.52 1.38 21.77
C ALA A 234 -6.45 1.16 20.69
N SER A 235 -6.87 0.81 19.46
CA SER A 235 -5.95 0.35 18.43
C SER A 235 -6.23 0.96 17.06
N THR A 236 -5.23 0.93 16.18
CA THR A 236 -5.48 1.11 14.76
C THR A 236 -5.96 -0.22 14.15
N VAL A 237 -6.83 -0.14 13.14
CA VAL A 237 -7.52 -1.30 12.56
C VAL A 237 -6.57 -2.37 12.03
N GLU A 238 -5.37 -1.98 11.57
CA GLU A 238 -4.34 -2.91 11.09
C GLU A 238 -3.79 -3.83 12.19
N MET A 239 -3.87 -3.38 13.45
CA MET A 239 -3.33 -4.12 14.59
C MET A 239 -4.32 -5.10 15.21
N LEU A 240 -5.51 -5.27 14.62
CA LEU A 240 -6.48 -6.25 15.10
C LEU A 240 -5.86 -7.65 15.12
N ASP A 241 -6.00 -8.32 16.25
CA ASP A 241 -5.73 -9.75 16.39
C ASP A 241 -7.04 -10.52 16.20
N CYS A 242 -7.15 -11.26 15.10
CA CYS A 242 -8.32 -12.09 14.78
C CYS A 242 -8.37 -13.42 15.57
N ASP A 243 -7.39 -13.70 16.40
CA ASP A 243 -7.39 -14.86 17.31
C ASP A 243 -7.80 -14.51 18.74
N LYS A 244 -7.86 -13.23 19.09
CA LYS A 244 -8.25 -12.74 20.41
C LYS A 244 -9.75 -12.48 20.46
N GLU A 245 -10.40 -12.99 21.52
CA GLU A 245 -11.81 -12.77 21.77
C GLU A 245 -12.05 -11.50 22.58
N TYR A 246 -13.16 -10.81 22.31
CA TYR A 246 -13.60 -9.60 22.98
C TYR A 246 -15.09 -9.69 23.33
N ASP A 247 -15.52 -8.98 24.36
CA ASP A 247 -16.94 -8.82 24.67
C ASP A 247 -17.58 -7.83 23.68
N ILE A 248 -16.92 -6.67 23.53
CA ILE A 248 -17.39 -5.56 22.71
C ILE A 248 -16.25 -5.06 21.82
N ALA A 249 -16.53 -4.92 20.52
CA ALA A 249 -15.63 -4.28 19.57
C ALA A 249 -16.28 -3.04 18.94
N VAL A 250 -15.48 -2.01 18.71
CA VAL A 250 -15.88 -0.82 17.94
C VAL A 250 -14.99 -0.67 16.73
N ILE A 251 -15.58 -0.68 15.53
CA ILE A 251 -14.90 -0.45 14.25
C ILE A 251 -15.33 0.94 13.75
N ASP A 252 -14.40 1.89 13.73
CA ASP A 252 -14.70 3.27 13.37
C ASP A 252 -14.32 3.58 11.91
N GLU A 253 -15.03 4.55 11.32
CA GLU A 253 -14.85 5.04 9.94
C GLU A 253 -14.90 3.89 8.89
N ALA A 254 -15.88 2.98 9.02
CA ALA A 254 -15.95 1.77 8.19
C ALA A 254 -16.18 2.02 6.68
N GLN A 255 -16.49 3.25 6.24
CA GLN A 255 -16.47 3.60 4.81
C GLN A 255 -15.06 3.46 4.20
N MET A 256 -14.04 3.33 5.01
CA MET A 256 -12.67 3.04 4.55
C MET A 256 -12.52 1.64 3.94
N VAL A 257 -13.52 0.76 3.96
CA VAL A 257 -13.47 -0.55 3.28
C VAL A 257 -13.17 -0.44 1.79
N ALA A 258 -13.47 0.73 1.17
CA ALA A 258 -13.21 1.02 -0.23
C ALA A 258 -11.84 1.65 -0.50
N ASP A 259 -11.05 1.93 0.52
CA ASP A 259 -9.71 2.50 0.35
C ASP A 259 -8.79 1.52 -0.40
N ASP A 260 -8.05 2.02 -1.40
CA ASP A 260 -7.22 1.19 -2.29
C ASP A 260 -6.09 0.49 -1.56
N ASP A 261 -5.50 1.15 -0.55
CA ASP A 261 -4.32 0.67 0.14
C ASP A 261 -4.67 -0.02 1.47
N ARG A 262 -5.59 0.56 2.24
CA ARG A 262 -5.87 0.17 3.63
C ARG A 262 -7.22 -0.50 3.83
N GLY A 263 -8.15 -0.42 2.87
CA GLY A 263 -9.53 -0.88 3.03
C GLY A 263 -9.66 -2.35 3.44
N HIS A 264 -8.71 -3.19 3.03
CA HIS A 264 -8.65 -4.60 3.41
C HIS A 264 -8.59 -4.81 4.94
N SER A 265 -8.06 -3.86 5.70
CA SER A 265 -8.01 -3.94 7.16
C SER A 265 -9.40 -3.82 7.77
N TRP A 266 -10.29 -2.99 7.21
CA TRP A 266 -11.69 -2.93 7.62
C TRP A 266 -12.47 -4.17 7.20
N THR A 267 -12.24 -4.67 6.00
CA THR A 267 -12.82 -5.95 5.55
C THR A 267 -12.44 -7.07 6.50
N ARG A 268 -11.15 -7.18 6.86
CA ARG A 268 -10.66 -8.14 7.86
C ARG A 268 -11.30 -7.92 9.23
N ALA A 269 -11.45 -6.67 9.66
CA ALA A 269 -12.08 -6.37 10.95
C ALA A 269 -13.56 -6.76 10.99
N ILE A 270 -14.32 -6.49 9.93
CA ILE A 270 -15.75 -6.86 9.87
C ILE A 270 -15.91 -8.38 9.81
N LEU A 271 -15.12 -9.07 8.99
CA LEU A 271 -15.25 -10.52 8.79
C LEU A 271 -14.62 -11.32 9.93
N GLY A 272 -13.52 -10.85 10.53
CA GLY A 272 -12.66 -11.64 11.41
C GLY A 272 -12.67 -11.27 12.89
N THR A 273 -13.30 -10.15 13.32
CA THR A 273 -13.33 -9.80 14.75
C THR A 273 -14.13 -10.83 15.55
N LEU A 274 -13.51 -11.36 16.62
CA LEU A 274 -14.14 -12.27 17.56
C LEU A 274 -14.73 -11.47 18.73
N ALA A 275 -15.97 -11.00 18.58
CA ALA A 275 -16.67 -10.29 19.64
C ALA A 275 -18.17 -10.60 19.62
N GLY A 276 -18.77 -10.76 20.81
CA GLY A 276 -20.21 -10.99 20.92
C GLY A 276 -21.05 -9.81 20.44
N GLU A 277 -20.55 -8.58 20.64
CA GLU A 277 -21.20 -7.34 20.22
C GLU A 277 -20.20 -6.46 19.45
N ILE A 278 -20.53 -6.08 18.21
CA ILE A 278 -19.66 -5.30 17.33
C ILE A 278 -20.37 -4.02 16.89
N HIS A 279 -19.84 -2.88 17.26
CA HIS A 279 -20.34 -1.57 16.87
C HIS A 279 -19.56 -1.06 15.65
N ILE A 280 -20.25 -0.77 14.54
CA ILE A 280 -19.65 -0.21 13.34
C ILE A 280 -20.11 1.22 13.16
N CYS A 281 -19.16 2.17 13.18
CA CYS A 281 -19.42 3.58 12.92
C CYS A 281 -19.05 3.91 11.46
N MET A 282 -20.02 4.43 10.69
CA MET A 282 -19.79 4.69 9.26
C MET A 282 -20.62 5.85 8.71
N SER A 283 -20.17 6.36 7.56
CA SER A 283 -20.96 7.24 6.70
C SER A 283 -22.10 6.45 6.01
N PRO A 284 -23.24 7.08 5.69
CA PRO A 284 -24.36 6.43 4.99
C PRO A 284 -23.97 5.68 3.70
N VAL A 285 -22.98 6.19 2.97
CA VAL A 285 -22.51 5.61 1.69
C VAL A 285 -21.92 4.20 1.80
N ALA A 286 -21.56 3.75 3.00
CA ALA A 286 -20.98 2.41 3.21
C ALA A 286 -22.02 1.39 3.68
N LYS A 287 -23.28 1.80 3.87
CA LYS A 287 -24.33 0.97 4.46
C LYS A 287 -24.46 -0.38 3.76
N ASP A 288 -24.64 -0.36 2.46
CA ASP A 288 -24.99 -1.58 1.70
C ASP A 288 -23.82 -2.56 1.62
N VAL A 289 -22.58 -2.08 1.42
CA VAL A 289 -21.41 -2.96 1.37
C VAL A 289 -21.07 -3.55 2.75
N VAL A 290 -21.27 -2.80 3.84
CA VAL A 290 -21.04 -3.32 5.21
C VAL A 290 -22.11 -4.36 5.56
N ILE A 291 -23.38 -4.11 5.23
CA ILE A 291 -24.47 -5.10 5.40
C ILE A 291 -24.19 -6.35 4.54
N HIS A 292 -23.69 -6.17 3.32
CA HIS A 292 -23.29 -7.30 2.49
C HIS A 292 -22.23 -8.18 3.17
N LEU A 293 -21.19 -7.58 3.73
CA LEU A 293 -20.13 -8.32 4.47
C LEU A 293 -20.69 -9.08 5.68
N ILE A 294 -21.56 -8.45 6.46
CA ILE A 294 -22.23 -9.07 7.62
C ILE A 294 -23.08 -10.26 7.18
N ASN A 295 -23.85 -10.10 6.09
CA ASN A 295 -24.71 -11.16 5.55
C ASN A 295 -23.92 -12.37 5.02
N LEU A 296 -22.68 -12.16 4.50
CA LEU A 296 -21.79 -13.27 4.13
C LEU A 296 -21.48 -14.18 5.32
N CYS A 297 -21.39 -13.60 6.51
CA CYS A 297 -21.15 -14.34 7.77
C CYS A 297 -22.43 -14.87 8.42
N HIS A 298 -23.61 -14.59 7.87
CA HIS A 298 -24.92 -14.91 8.45
C HIS A 298 -25.15 -14.32 9.85
N ASP A 299 -24.50 -13.21 10.17
CA ASP A 299 -24.63 -12.51 11.45
C ASP A 299 -25.86 -11.62 11.52
N GLU A 300 -26.34 -11.36 12.75
CA GLU A 300 -27.44 -10.45 13.03
C GLU A 300 -26.97 -9.01 13.10
N TYR A 301 -27.78 -8.05 12.63
CA TYR A 301 -27.46 -6.64 12.76
C TYR A 301 -28.68 -5.78 13.10
N GLU A 302 -28.38 -4.65 13.77
CA GLU A 302 -29.31 -3.58 14.11
C GLU A 302 -28.82 -2.26 13.55
N ILE A 303 -29.68 -1.45 12.95
CA ILE A 303 -29.32 -0.15 12.37
C ILE A 303 -29.75 0.97 13.31
N ARG A 304 -28.83 1.90 13.59
CA ARG A 304 -29.07 3.16 14.31
C ARG A 304 -28.62 4.32 13.42
N GLU A 305 -29.59 5.12 13.00
CA GLU A 305 -29.35 6.27 12.14
C GLU A 305 -29.18 7.55 12.98
N TYR A 306 -28.23 8.38 12.56
CA TYR A 306 -27.88 9.60 13.25
C TYR A 306 -27.91 10.78 12.28
N GLU A 307 -28.50 11.86 12.73
CA GLU A 307 -28.49 13.12 12.01
C GLU A 307 -27.38 14.05 12.52
N ARG A 308 -26.93 14.95 11.69
CA ARG A 308 -25.96 15.96 12.07
C ARG A 308 -26.55 16.92 13.13
N LYS A 309 -25.89 17.05 14.25
CA LYS A 309 -26.36 17.88 15.39
C LYS A 309 -26.20 19.39 15.20
N THR A 310 -25.31 19.81 14.29
CA THR A 310 -24.98 21.22 14.00
C THR A 310 -25.29 21.55 12.56
N ALA A 311 -26.00 22.64 12.29
CA ALA A 311 -26.25 23.08 10.90
C ALA A 311 -24.93 23.42 10.17
N LEU A 312 -24.84 23.07 8.89
CA LEU A 312 -23.72 23.44 8.04
C LEU A 312 -24.21 24.47 6.99
N LYS A 313 -23.60 25.65 6.96
CA LYS A 313 -24.00 26.71 6.03
C LYS A 313 -22.83 27.11 5.12
N LEU A 314 -23.05 27.13 3.83
CA LEU A 314 -22.14 27.75 2.89
C LEU A 314 -22.34 29.25 2.92
N GLU A 315 -21.26 30.04 3.04
CA GLU A 315 -21.32 31.49 2.98
C GLU A 315 -21.64 31.98 1.54
N ASP A 316 -22.44 33.02 1.40
CA ASP A 316 -22.86 33.56 0.10
C ASP A 316 -21.73 34.32 -0.60
N LYS A 317 -20.84 34.94 0.20
CA LYS A 317 -19.73 35.75 -0.32
C LYS A 317 -18.43 34.98 -0.28
N PRO A 318 -17.57 35.13 -1.31
CA PRO A 318 -16.26 34.54 -1.32
C PRO A 318 -15.37 35.14 -0.22
N PHE A 319 -14.51 34.31 0.33
CA PHE A 319 -13.52 34.71 1.33
C PHE A 319 -12.42 35.57 0.69
N SER A 320 -12.05 36.68 1.37
CA SER A 320 -10.93 37.56 1.03
C SER A 320 -9.85 37.49 2.09
N PHE A 321 -8.61 37.17 1.68
CA PHE A 321 -7.45 37.02 2.56
C PHE A 321 -6.60 38.31 2.57
N PRO A 322 -6.19 38.86 3.71
CA PRO A 322 -6.44 38.40 5.09
C PRO A 322 -7.66 39.02 5.78
N GLN A 323 -8.45 39.85 5.06
CA GLN A 323 -9.47 40.75 5.62
C GLN A 323 -10.60 40.03 6.36
N ASP A 324 -10.99 38.84 5.86
CA ASP A 324 -12.13 38.09 6.39
C ASP A 324 -11.71 37.01 7.42
N VAL A 325 -10.44 36.97 7.84
CA VAL A 325 -9.94 36.00 8.83
C VAL A 325 -10.59 36.24 10.18
N ARG A 326 -11.10 35.15 10.78
CA ARG A 326 -11.75 35.16 12.10
C ARG A 326 -11.18 34.06 13.00
N GLU A 327 -11.29 34.26 14.29
CA GLU A 327 -10.99 33.22 15.27
C GLU A 327 -11.88 31.98 15.03
N GLY A 328 -11.29 30.80 15.11
CA GLY A 328 -11.98 29.54 14.82
C GLY A 328 -12.00 29.13 13.35
N ASP A 329 -11.33 29.86 12.46
CA ASP A 329 -11.18 29.48 11.05
C ASP A 329 -10.16 28.36 10.89
N ALA A 330 -10.49 27.41 9.98
CA ALA A 330 -9.54 26.42 9.48
C ALA A 330 -9.31 26.60 7.97
N PHE A 331 -8.09 26.93 7.60
CA PHE A 331 -7.67 27.14 6.20
C PHE A 331 -7.19 25.85 5.57
N ILE A 332 -7.79 25.46 4.45
CA ILE A 332 -7.52 24.20 3.77
C ILE A 332 -6.69 24.42 2.52
N VAL A 333 -5.55 23.74 2.47
CA VAL A 333 -4.60 23.65 1.35
C VAL A 333 -4.10 22.23 1.22
N PHE A 334 -3.42 21.84 0.11
CA PHE A 334 -3.09 20.43 -0.14
C PHE A 334 -1.59 20.15 -0.30
N SER A 335 -0.75 20.99 0.31
CA SER A 335 0.68 20.70 0.42
C SER A 335 1.28 21.30 1.69
N LYS A 336 2.30 20.67 2.25
CA LYS A 336 3.09 21.19 3.36
C LYS A 336 3.60 22.62 3.05
N LYS A 337 4.08 22.84 1.83
CA LYS A 337 4.57 24.13 1.38
C LYS A 337 3.48 25.20 1.43
N SER A 338 2.25 24.85 0.97
CA SER A 338 1.08 25.74 1.07
C SER A 338 0.71 26.03 2.52
N VAL A 339 0.72 25.02 3.40
CA VAL A 339 0.44 25.21 4.84
C VAL A 339 1.41 26.22 5.45
N LEU A 340 2.71 26.04 5.28
CA LEU A 340 3.72 26.93 5.84
C LEU A 340 3.67 28.35 5.22
N ASN A 341 3.41 28.46 3.92
CA ASN A 341 3.22 29.74 3.24
C ASN A 341 2.03 30.53 3.81
N ILE A 342 0.88 29.88 3.99
CA ILE A 342 -0.32 30.54 4.56
C ILE A 342 -0.07 30.91 6.03
N ALA A 343 0.53 30.01 6.79
CA ALA A 343 0.86 30.28 8.19
C ALA A 343 1.80 31.50 8.33
N GLY A 344 2.86 31.60 7.50
CA GLY A 344 3.75 32.76 7.50
C GLY A 344 3.05 34.09 7.12
N ARG A 345 2.08 34.01 6.19
CA ARG A 345 1.26 35.21 5.85
C ARG A 345 0.34 35.63 6.98
N LEU A 346 -0.25 34.69 7.70
CA LEU A 346 -1.10 34.97 8.86
C LEU A 346 -0.27 35.65 9.98
N GLU A 347 0.91 35.10 10.27
CA GLU A 347 1.84 35.69 11.26
C GLU A 347 2.25 37.12 10.91
N LYS A 348 2.48 37.43 9.63
CA LYS A 348 2.73 38.83 9.18
C LYS A 348 1.58 39.78 9.42
N ASN A 349 0.36 39.23 9.50
CA ASN A 349 -0.85 40.01 9.81
C ASN A 349 -1.20 39.97 11.31
N GLY A 350 -0.29 39.52 12.17
CA GLY A 350 -0.48 39.42 13.62
C GLY A 350 -1.38 38.27 14.08
N ILE A 351 -1.73 37.34 13.19
CA ILE A 351 -2.60 36.18 13.47
C ILE A 351 -1.74 34.95 13.71
N LYS A 352 -1.88 34.32 14.89
CA LYS A 352 -1.12 33.11 15.25
C LYS A 352 -1.83 31.84 14.77
N PRO A 353 -1.27 31.08 13.80
CA PRO A 353 -1.87 29.85 13.34
C PRO A 353 -1.28 28.62 14.04
N SER A 354 -2.10 27.60 14.27
CA SER A 354 -1.67 26.22 14.36
C SER A 354 -1.49 25.63 12.96
N VAL A 355 -0.54 24.70 12.79
CA VAL A 355 -0.26 24.07 11.49
C VAL A 355 -0.40 22.56 11.59
N ILE A 356 -1.14 21.93 10.66
CA ILE A 356 -1.40 20.49 10.64
C ILE A 356 -1.25 19.95 9.22
N TYR A 357 -0.37 18.99 9.03
CA TYR A 357 -0.20 18.29 7.74
C TYR A 357 0.30 16.86 7.94
N GLY A 358 0.12 16.00 6.95
CA GLY A 358 0.30 14.55 7.07
C GLY A 358 1.69 14.10 7.53
N SER A 359 2.78 14.78 7.12
CA SER A 359 4.15 14.39 7.50
C SER A 359 4.60 14.89 8.89
N LEU A 360 3.74 15.62 9.62
CA LEU A 360 4.05 15.97 11.01
C LEU A 360 3.93 14.74 11.91
N PRO A 361 4.88 14.55 12.86
CA PRO A 361 4.73 13.56 13.91
C PRO A 361 3.40 13.69 14.65
N PRO A 362 2.78 12.58 15.07
CA PRO A 362 1.47 12.60 15.75
C PRO A 362 1.45 13.49 17.00
N GLU A 363 2.50 13.49 17.80
CA GLU A 363 2.62 14.31 19.01
C GLU A 363 2.68 15.80 18.68
N ILE A 364 3.38 16.15 17.58
CA ILE A 364 3.41 17.54 17.12
C ILE A 364 2.03 17.98 16.63
N ARG A 365 1.32 17.11 15.91
CA ARG A 365 -0.09 17.39 15.52
C ARG A 365 -0.95 17.60 16.75
N ARG A 366 -0.85 16.71 17.74
CA ARG A 366 -1.54 16.83 19.02
C ARG A 366 -1.22 18.17 19.71
N ARG A 367 0.06 18.55 19.79
CA ARG A 367 0.48 19.83 20.36
C ARG A 367 -0.12 21.03 19.63
N GLN A 368 -0.15 20.98 18.30
CA GLN A 368 -0.80 22.03 17.49
C GLN A 368 -2.32 22.11 17.76
N MET A 369 -2.98 20.95 17.93
CA MET A 369 -4.39 20.88 18.31
C MET A 369 -4.63 21.46 19.71
N THR A 370 -3.80 21.13 20.69
CA THR A 370 -3.88 21.66 22.05
C THR A 370 -3.74 23.18 22.05
N LEU A 371 -2.76 23.73 21.32
CA LEU A 371 -2.59 25.19 21.18
C LEU A 371 -3.84 25.88 20.63
N PHE A 372 -4.54 25.25 19.69
CA PHE A 372 -5.78 25.79 19.15
C PHE A 372 -6.96 25.63 20.11
N ASN A 373 -7.10 24.47 20.77
CA ASN A 373 -8.13 24.20 21.76
C ASN A 373 -8.04 25.16 22.96
N GLU A 374 -6.82 25.45 23.41
CA GLU A 374 -6.53 26.39 24.49
C GLU A 374 -6.55 27.87 24.05
N LYS A 375 -6.94 28.16 22.81
CA LYS A 375 -6.97 29.49 22.20
C LYS A 375 -5.63 30.24 22.22
N LYS A 376 -4.50 29.51 22.34
CA LYS A 376 -3.14 30.06 22.21
C LYS A 376 -2.81 30.41 20.75
N THR A 377 -3.51 29.78 19.82
CA THR A 377 -3.56 30.12 18.41
C THR A 377 -5.01 30.40 17.99
N GLN A 378 -5.19 31.30 17.04
CA GLN A 378 -6.51 31.84 16.67
C GLN A 378 -7.15 31.04 15.53
N VAL A 379 -6.33 30.45 14.69
CA VAL A 379 -6.75 29.76 13.48
C VAL A 379 -5.90 28.50 13.23
N VAL A 380 -6.41 27.61 12.38
CA VAL A 380 -5.67 26.42 11.94
C VAL A 380 -5.38 26.52 10.44
N VAL A 381 -4.20 26.11 10.01
CA VAL A 381 -3.89 25.87 8.59
C VAL A 381 -3.60 24.38 8.42
N SER A 382 -4.38 23.70 7.60
CA SER A 382 -4.29 22.24 7.48
C SER A 382 -4.36 21.77 6.03
N THR A 383 -3.89 20.56 5.81
CA THR A 383 -4.23 19.78 4.62
C THR A 383 -5.54 19.00 4.84
N ASP A 384 -5.86 18.05 3.97
CA ASP A 384 -6.94 17.07 4.16
C ASP A 384 -6.81 16.27 5.47
N ALA A 385 -5.65 16.29 6.11
CA ALA A 385 -5.44 15.71 7.46
C ALA A 385 -6.51 16.17 8.49
N ILE A 386 -7.13 17.34 8.31
CA ILE A 386 -8.24 17.79 9.17
C ILE A 386 -9.51 16.94 8.97
N GLY A 387 -9.70 16.35 7.81
CA GLY A 387 -10.87 15.54 7.47
C GLY A 387 -10.98 14.25 8.26
N MET A 388 -9.85 13.69 8.69
CA MET A 388 -9.81 12.43 9.41
C MET A 388 -9.34 12.63 10.85
N GLY A 389 -10.16 12.21 11.82
CA GLY A 389 -9.75 11.98 13.21
C GLY A 389 -9.31 13.17 14.04
N LEU A 390 -9.52 14.42 13.61
CA LEU A 390 -9.16 15.59 14.39
C LEU A 390 -10.39 16.21 15.07
N ASN A 391 -10.41 16.18 16.40
CA ASN A 391 -11.47 16.78 17.19
C ASN A 391 -11.14 18.25 17.56
N LEU A 392 -11.27 19.14 16.58
CA LEU A 392 -10.96 20.57 16.70
C LEU A 392 -12.23 21.43 16.83
N PRO A 393 -12.24 22.51 17.63
CA PRO A 393 -13.33 23.45 17.74
C PRO A 393 -13.34 24.44 16.54
N VAL A 394 -13.48 23.91 15.33
CA VAL A 394 -13.51 24.71 14.13
C VAL A 394 -14.90 25.31 13.95
N ARG A 395 -14.98 26.64 13.81
CA ARG A 395 -16.21 27.35 13.51
C ARG A 395 -16.48 27.37 12.00
N ARG A 396 -15.43 27.67 11.20
CA ARG A 396 -15.54 27.84 9.76
C ARG A 396 -14.39 27.16 9.02
N ILE A 397 -14.73 26.40 7.98
CA ILE A 397 -13.78 25.84 7.02
C ILE A 397 -13.64 26.80 5.83
N VAL A 398 -12.40 27.18 5.53
CA VAL A 398 -12.05 28.10 4.42
C VAL A 398 -11.18 27.36 3.42
N PHE A 399 -11.75 26.97 2.27
CA PHE A 399 -10.97 26.33 1.21
C PHE A 399 -10.16 27.38 0.44
N LEU A 400 -8.85 27.43 0.65
CA LEU A 400 -7.94 28.23 -0.15
C LEU A 400 -7.59 27.56 -1.48
N GLU A 401 -7.61 26.23 -1.50
CA GLU A 401 -7.42 25.37 -2.67
C GLU A 401 -8.60 24.38 -2.77
N VAL A 402 -9.01 24.00 -3.99
CA VAL A 402 -10.03 23.00 -4.29
C VAL A 402 -9.50 21.92 -5.23
N GLU A 403 -8.20 21.87 -5.41
CA GLU A 403 -7.47 20.88 -6.19
C GLU A 403 -6.32 20.31 -5.36
N LYS A 404 -6.07 19.01 -5.47
CA LYS A 404 -4.93 18.36 -4.84
C LYS A 404 -4.11 17.55 -5.84
N PHE A 405 -2.88 17.24 -5.49
CA PHE A 405 -2.03 16.28 -6.21
C PHE A 405 -2.28 14.90 -5.62
N ASP A 406 -2.66 13.93 -6.46
CA ASP A 406 -3.00 12.57 -6.05
C ASP A 406 -1.83 11.57 -6.12
N GLY A 407 -0.62 12.07 -6.39
CA GLY A 407 0.58 11.25 -6.62
C GLY A 407 0.97 11.17 -8.09
N VAL A 408 0.03 11.37 -9.02
CA VAL A 408 0.22 11.32 -10.48
C VAL A 408 -0.06 12.68 -11.11
N SER A 409 -1.20 13.29 -10.79
CA SER A 409 -1.67 14.53 -11.40
C SER A 409 -2.36 15.46 -10.41
N ARG A 410 -2.54 16.73 -10.79
CA ARG A 410 -3.43 17.63 -10.06
C ARG A 410 -4.86 17.41 -10.52
N ARG A 411 -5.75 17.13 -9.56
CA ARG A 411 -7.19 16.95 -9.80
C ARG A 411 -8.05 17.77 -8.85
N PRO A 412 -9.27 18.11 -9.24
CA PRO A 412 -10.26 18.67 -8.32
C PRO A 412 -10.56 17.70 -7.17
N LEU A 413 -10.96 18.25 -6.02
CA LEU A 413 -11.45 17.43 -4.90
C LEU A 413 -12.75 16.75 -5.29
N VAL A 414 -12.89 15.49 -4.91
CA VAL A 414 -14.16 14.75 -5.11
C VAL A 414 -15.19 15.11 -4.01
N ILE A 415 -16.43 14.73 -4.23
CA ILE A 415 -17.58 15.06 -3.37
C ILE A 415 -17.33 14.63 -1.92
N SER A 416 -16.87 13.39 -1.72
CA SER A 416 -16.59 12.82 -0.39
C SER A 416 -15.51 13.60 0.36
N GLU A 417 -14.41 13.99 -0.32
CA GLU A 417 -13.33 14.79 0.27
C GLU A 417 -13.84 16.16 0.75
N ILE A 418 -14.63 16.85 -0.09
CA ILE A 418 -15.21 18.15 0.27
C ILE A 418 -16.16 18.02 1.45
N LYS A 419 -17.07 17.06 1.43
CA LYS A 419 -18.04 16.86 2.51
C LYS A 419 -17.38 16.43 3.81
N GLN A 420 -16.37 15.57 3.75
CA GLN A 420 -15.61 15.13 4.91
C GLN A 420 -14.88 16.32 5.60
N ILE A 421 -14.21 17.15 4.80
CA ILE A 421 -13.51 18.35 5.30
C ILE A 421 -14.53 19.39 5.79
N ALA A 422 -15.55 19.72 5.00
CA ALA A 422 -16.61 20.68 5.36
C ALA A 422 -17.36 20.24 6.61
N GLY A 423 -17.57 18.93 6.76
CA GLY A 423 -18.22 18.33 7.91
C GLY A 423 -17.53 18.59 9.25
N ARG A 424 -16.28 19.00 9.26
CA ARG A 424 -15.54 19.37 10.48
C ARG A 424 -15.90 20.77 11.02
N ALA A 425 -16.61 21.60 10.26
CA ALA A 425 -17.11 22.87 10.76
C ALA A 425 -18.26 22.68 11.74
N GLY A 426 -18.35 23.52 12.78
CA GLY A 426 -19.47 23.51 13.73
C GLY A 426 -19.44 22.35 14.73
N ARG A 427 -18.48 22.37 15.64
CA ARG A 427 -18.41 21.36 16.71
C ARG A 427 -19.64 21.47 17.64
N PHE A 428 -20.35 20.35 17.80
CA PHE A 428 -21.50 20.24 18.70
C PHE A 428 -21.13 20.63 20.16
N GLY A 429 -21.99 21.40 20.79
CA GLY A 429 -21.76 21.93 22.14
C GLY A 429 -20.91 23.20 22.22
N LEU A 430 -20.29 23.63 21.09
CA LEU A 430 -19.52 24.88 21.01
C LEU A 430 -20.10 25.87 20.00
N TYR A 431 -20.67 25.38 18.91
CA TYR A 431 -21.23 26.20 17.84
C TYR A 431 -22.56 25.61 17.36
N ASP A 432 -23.59 26.44 17.22
CA ASP A 432 -24.89 26.02 16.67
C ASP A 432 -24.86 25.85 15.15
N THR A 433 -23.95 26.55 14.50
CA THR A 433 -23.79 26.53 13.06
C THR A 433 -22.32 26.48 12.67
N GLY A 434 -21.96 25.55 11.82
CA GLY A 434 -20.67 25.48 11.13
C GLY A 434 -20.76 26.21 9.77
N TYR A 435 -19.70 26.90 9.39
CA TYR A 435 -19.65 27.66 8.14
C TYR A 435 -18.61 27.08 7.19
N VAL A 436 -18.89 27.20 5.89
CA VAL A 436 -17.96 26.82 4.82
C VAL A 436 -17.85 27.95 3.84
N THR A 437 -16.66 28.27 3.37
CA THR A 437 -16.42 29.26 2.32
C THR A 437 -15.16 28.91 1.53
N ALA A 438 -14.88 29.66 0.47
CA ALA A 438 -13.67 29.51 -0.33
C ALA A 438 -13.07 30.83 -0.78
N LEU A 439 -11.76 30.82 -1.06
CA LEU A 439 -11.03 31.94 -1.61
C LEU A 439 -11.47 32.25 -3.05
N GLY A 440 -12.21 33.32 -3.25
CA GLY A 440 -12.66 33.79 -4.55
C GLY A 440 -13.89 33.06 -5.12
N GLN A 441 -14.62 33.73 -5.99
CA GLN A 441 -15.94 33.31 -6.46
C GLN A 441 -15.93 31.95 -7.19
N LYS A 442 -14.92 31.69 -8.01
CA LYS A 442 -14.84 30.43 -8.79
C LYS A 442 -14.82 29.19 -7.88
N LYS A 443 -14.03 29.26 -6.80
CA LYS A 443 -13.92 28.13 -5.84
C LYS A 443 -15.17 28.03 -4.99
N LEU A 444 -15.78 29.15 -4.59
CA LEU A 444 -17.04 29.14 -3.85
C LEU A 444 -18.16 28.50 -4.67
N ASN A 445 -18.28 28.84 -5.96
CA ASN A 445 -19.25 28.23 -6.86
C ASN A 445 -19.00 26.71 -7.01
N TYR A 446 -17.74 26.29 -7.07
CA TYR A 446 -17.39 24.88 -7.09
C TYR A 446 -17.89 24.15 -5.83
N LEU A 447 -17.63 24.72 -4.64
CA LEU A 447 -18.14 24.15 -3.37
C LEU A 447 -19.67 24.11 -3.34
N LYS A 448 -20.34 25.17 -3.77
CA LYS A 448 -21.80 25.27 -3.81
C LYS A 448 -22.41 24.14 -4.67
N ASN A 449 -21.84 23.90 -5.83
CA ASN A 449 -22.30 22.84 -6.72
C ASN A 449 -22.03 21.47 -6.11
N THR A 450 -20.84 21.25 -5.56
CA THR A 450 -20.39 19.94 -5.05
C THR A 450 -21.10 19.52 -3.76
N LEU A 451 -21.30 20.44 -2.81
CA LEU A 451 -21.95 20.14 -1.52
C LEU A 451 -23.44 19.71 -1.69
N ASN A 452 -24.08 20.18 -2.75
CA ASN A 452 -25.48 19.82 -3.05
C ASN A 452 -25.64 18.46 -3.77
N ILE A 453 -24.54 17.88 -4.29
CA ILE A 453 -24.58 16.58 -4.93
C ILE A 453 -24.61 15.49 -3.85
N PRO A 454 -25.52 14.51 -3.89
CA PRO A 454 -25.44 13.35 -3.00
C PRO A 454 -24.13 12.59 -3.22
N GLU A 455 -23.58 12.02 -2.17
CA GLU A 455 -22.44 11.11 -2.31
C GLU A 455 -22.91 9.84 -3.00
N GLN A 456 -22.02 9.24 -3.80
CA GLN A 456 -22.27 7.94 -4.38
C GLN A 456 -22.05 6.86 -3.32
N ASP A 457 -22.92 5.88 -3.29
CA ASP A 457 -22.76 4.72 -2.44
C ASP A 457 -21.48 3.96 -2.83
N ILE A 458 -20.85 3.37 -1.84
CA ILE A 458 -19.68 2.52 -2.03
C ILE A 458 -20.17 1.17 -2.55
N ASP A 459 -19.63 0.75 -3.69
CA ASP A 459 -19.92 -0.51 -4.35
C ASP A 459 -18.72 -1.46 -4.42
N ILE A 460 -17.61 -1.06 -3.81
CA ILE A 460 -16.32 -1.78 -3.83
C ILE A 460 -15.82 -2.02 -2.41
N VAL A 461 -15.31 -3.24 -2.18
CA VAL A 461 -14.68 -3.66 -0.93
C VAL A 461 -13.27 -4.17 -1.21
N SER A 462 -12.26 -3.65 -0.51
CA SER A 462 -10.87 -4.04 -0.72
C SER A 462 -10.53 -5.33 0.03
N LEU A 463 -9.88 -6.29 -0.67
CA LEU A 463 -9.36 -7.54 -0.12
C LEU A 463 -7.84 -7.48 0.02
N GLY A 464 -7.34 -7.92 1.18
CA GLY A 464 -5.92 -8.12 1.44
C GLY A 464 -5.37 -9.39 0.79
N PHE A 465 -4.06 -9.54 0.84
CA PHE A 465 -3.39 -10.76 0.40
C PHE A 465 -3.63 -11.90 1.41
N PRO A 466 -4.20 -13.03 1.00
CA PRO A 466 -4.47 -14.16 1.90
C PRO A 466 -3.18 -14.82 2.36
N GLN A 467 -2.96 -14.87 3.68
CA GLN A 467 -1.71 -15.44 4.22
C GLN A 467 -1.55 -16.94 3.96
N VAL A 468 -2.63 -17.66 3.70
CA VAL A 468 -2.59 -19.08 3.32
C VAL A 468 -1.73 -19.31 2.06
N LEU A 469 -1.65 -18.33 1.16
CA LEU A 469 -0.82 -18.41 -0.04
C LEU A 469 0.69 -18.44 0.26
N LEU A 470 1.12 -18.04 1.45
CA LEU A 470 2.51 -18.12 1.86
C LEU A 470 2.99 -19.58 2.06
N THR A 471 2.08 -20.54 2.17
CA THR A 471 2.40 -21.97 2.25
C THR A 471 2.73 -22.60 0.89
N MET A 472 2.45 -21.90 -0.21
CA MET A 472 2.69 -22.43 -1.57
C MET A 472 4.19 -22.58 -1.85
N ASP A 473 4.55 -23.64 -2.57
CA ASP A 473 5.92 -23.87 -3.02
C ASP A 473 6.20 -23.12 -4.33
N ALA A 474 6.42 -21.80 -4.19
CA ALA A 474 6.76 -20.88 -5.29
C ALA A 474 7.44 -19.61 -4.75
N PRO A 475 8.18 -18.87 -5.59
CA PRO A 475 8.71 -17.56 -5.22
C PRO A 475 7.59 -16.58 -4.83
N LEU A 476 7.81 -15.84 -3.74
CA LEU A 476 6.78 -14.96 -3.15
C LEU A 476 6.26 -13.91 -4.14
N ASP A 477 7.14 -13.33 -4.94
CA ASP A 477 6.72 -12.33 -5.96
C ASP A 477 5.83 -12.93 -7.04
N ALA A 478 6.08 -14.19 -7.44
CA ALA A 478 5.23 -14.90 -8.40
C ALA A 478 3.83 -15.17 -7.81
N ILE A 479 3.77 -15.60 -6.55
CA ILE A 479 2.50 -15.82 -5.83
C ILE A 479 1.71 -14.50 -5.76
N ILE A 480 2.34 -13.41 -5.32
CA ILE A 480 1.69 -12.09 -5.18
C ILE A 480 1.17 -11.58 -6.53
N LYS A 481 1.99 -11.65 -7.60
CA LYS A 481 1.61 -11.24 -8.95
C LYS A 481 0.41 -12.03 -9.48
N LEU A 482 0.49 -13.36 -9.42
CA LEU A 482 -0.57 -14.24 -9.93
C LEU A 482 -1.87 -14.10 -9.13
N TRP A 483 -1.77 -13.93 -7.81
CA TRP A 483 -2.94 -13.62 -6.98
C TRP A 483 -3.56 -12.28 -7.41
N HIS A 484 -2.75 -11.23 -7.58
CA HIS A 484 -3.26 -9.91 -7.95
C HIS A 484 -3.95 -9.92 -9.33
N GLU A 485 -3.41 -10.65 -10.31
CA GLU A 485 -3.97 -10.77 -11.66
C GLU A 485 -5.33 -11.50 -11.70
N ALA A 486 -5.60 -12.40 -10.76
CA ALA A 486 -6.87 -13.11 -10.69
C ALA A 486 -7.98 -12.15 -10.24
N LYS A 487 -9.00 -11.94 -11.08
CA LYS A 487 -10.12 -11.02 -10.77
C LYS A 487 -11.01 -11.62 -9.68
N PRO A 488 -11.28 -10.89 -8.59
CA PRO A 488 -12.27 -11.31 -7.59
C PRO A 488 -13.68 -11.12 -8.12
N SER A 489 -14.68 -11.76 -7.48
CA SER A 489 -16.09 -11.47 -7.72
C SER A 489 -16.47 -10.09 -7.17
N ALA A 490 -17.47 -9.45 -7.78
CA ALA A 490 -18.04 -8.23 -7.20
C ALA A 490 -18.68 -8.53 -5.82
N PRO A 491 -18.63 -7.62 -4.87
CA PRO A 491 -18.10 -6.26 -4.92
C PRO A 491 -16.60 -6.13 -4.60
N PHE A 492 -15.85 -7.22 -4.61
CA PHE A 492 -14.47 -7.24 -4.11
C PHE A 492 -13.46 -6.72 -5.13
N ARG A 493 -12.44 -6.03 -4.61
CA ARG A 493 -11.26 -5.57 -5.33
C ARG A 493 -10.02 -5.88 -4.49
N LYS A 494 -8.97 -6.39 -5.12
CA LYS A 494 -7.70 -6.64 -4.45
C LYS A 494 -6.93 -5.35 -4.23
N ILE A 495 -6.17 -5.28 -3.12
CA ILE A 495 -5.26 -4.17 -2.85
C ILE A 495 -4.21 -4.03 -3.94
N ASN A 496 -3.66 -2.82 -4.09
CA ASN A 496 -2.49 -2.59 -4.91
C ASN A 496 -1.26 -3.28 -4.27
N VAL A 497 -0.52 -4.02 -5.08
CA VAL A 497 0.69 -4.74 -4.65
C VAL A 497 1.98 -4.13 -5.19
N ASP A 498 1.91 -2.99 -5.90
CA ASP A 498 3.06 -2.40 -6.56
C ASP A 498 4.18 -2.03 -5.57
N GLU A 499 3.84 -1.48 -4.40
CA GLU A 499 4.81 -1.14 -3.36
C GLU A 499 5.47 -2.38 -2.77
N ILE A 500 4.70 -3.43 -2.53
CA ILE A 500 5.19 -4.72 -2.02
C ILE A 500 6.16 -5.35 -3.03
N LEU A 501 5.76 -5.40 -4.30
CA LEU A 501 6.60 -5.93 -5.38
C LEU A 501 7.83 -5.05 -5.65
N PHE A 502 7.72 -3.74 -5.47
CA PHE A 502 8.86 -2.82 -5.53
C PHE A 502 9.89 -3.15 -4.45
N LEU A 503 9.46 -3.29 -3.19
CA LEU A 503 10.36 -3.61 -2.07
C LEU A 503 11.01 -4.98 -2.25
N TYR A 504 10.24 -5.99 -2.65
CA TYR A 504 10.78 -7.31 -3.00
C TYR A 504 11.83 -7.22 -4.10
N GLY A 505 11.50 -6.58 -5.24
CA GLY A 505 12.40 -6.43 -6.37
C GLY A 505 13.65 -5.58 -6.07
N TYR A 506 13.50 -4.54 -5.22
CA TYR A 506 14.64 -3.72 -4.76
C TYR A 506 15.59 -4.55 -3.91
N ALA A 507 15.07 -5.30 -2.95
CA ALA A 507 15.85 -6.18 -2.10
C ALA A 507 16.55 -7.30 -2.90
N TYR A 508 15.84 -7.91 -3.85
CA TYR A 508 16.40 -8.93 -4.76
C TYR A 508 17.53 -8.37 -5.63
N LYS A 509 17.34 -7.18 -6.21
CA LYS A 509 18.33 -6.54 -7.09
C LYS A 509 19.60 -6.11 -6.36
N GLU A 510 19.45 -5.52 -5.17
CA GLU A 510 20.57 -4.97 -4.39
C GLU A 510 21.28 -6.05 -3.56
N ARG A 511 20.52 -7.08 -3.13
CA ARG A 511 21.03 -8.14 -2.26
C ARG A 511 20.25 -9.44 -2.49
N TYR A 512 20.85 -10.42 -3.13
CA TYR A 512 20.22 -11.71 -3.50
C TYR A 512 19.68 -12.53 -2.32
N PHE A 513 20.19 -12.34 -1.11
CA PHE A 513 19.85 -13.16 0.05
C PHE A 513 18.36 -13.19 0.41
N ILE A 514 17.57 -12.17 0.04
CA ILE A 514 16.12 -12.16 0.32
C ILE A 514 15.36 -13.13 -0.59
N ALA A 515 15.87 -13.39 -1.79
CA ALA A 515 15.27 -14.37 -2.69
C ALA A 515 15.44 -15.80 -2.19
N ASP A 516 16.53 -16.07 -1.48
CA ASP A 516 16.87 -17.38 -0.91
C ASP A 516 16.40 -17.52 0.55
N PHE A 517 15.60 -16.57 1.06
CA PHE A 517 15.09 -16.61 2.42
C PHE A 517 13.89 -17.55 2.51
N ASP A 518 14.07 -18.72 3.14
CA ASP A 518 13.10 -19.83 3.15
C ASP A 518 11.78 -19.48 3.83
N ASP A 519 11.80 -18.62 4.86
CA ASP A 519 10.60 -18.22 5.59
C ASP A 519 9.81 -17.14 4.87
N LYS A 520 8.82 -17.54 4.07
CA LYS A 520 7.95 -16.62 3.33
C LYS A 520 7.09 -15.72 4.23
N TYR A 521 6.74 -16.17 5.45
CA TYR A 521 6.00 -15.33 6.40
C TYR A 521 6.84 -14.17 6.89
N LEU A 522 8.10 -14.42 7.25
CA LEU A 522 9.02 -13.37 7.65
C LEU A 522 9.36 -12.46 6.48
N LEU A 523 9.60 -13.02 5.30
CA LEU A 523 9.83 -12.23 4.09
C LEU A 523 8.63 -11.32 3.76
N TYR A 524 7.41 -11.86 3.84
CA TYR A 524 6.20 -11.08 3.63
C TYR A 524 6.06 -9.96 4.69
N LYS A 525 6.36 -10.24 5.95
CA LYS A 525 6.41 -9.22 7.00
C LYS A 525 7.42 -8.11 6.68
N MET A 526 8.60 -8.43 6.13
CA MET A 526 9.61 -7.45 5.74
C MET A 526 9.11 -6.53 4.61
N ILE A 527 8.62 -7.12 3.51
CA ILE A 527 8.22 -6.36 2.31
C ILE A 527 6.88 -5.62 2.45
N THR A 528 6.08 -5.96 3.47
CA THR A 528 4.85 -5.23 3.83
C THR A 528 5.06 -4.26 4.99
N CYS A 529 6.30 -3.98 5.40
CA CYS A 529 6.61 -2.94 6.38
C CYS A 529 6.17 -1.58 5.83
N PRO A 530 5.37 -0.80 6.57
CA PRO A 530 4.81 0.46 6.07
C PRO A 530 5.91 1.54 5.98
N ILE A 531 6.46 1.73 4.80
CA ILE A 531 7.47 2.76 4.51
C ILE A 531 7.07 3.59 3.29
N ASP A 532 7.52 4.83 3.26
CA ASP A 532 7.37 5.70 2.10
C ASP A 532 8.44 5.31 1.05
N ILE A 533 8.06 4.51 0.05
CA ILE A 533 8.99 4.03 -1.00
C ILE A 533 9.57 5.16 -1.86
N LYS A 534 8.99 6.36 -1.82
CA LYS A 534 9.51 7.56 -2.49
C LYS A 534 10.68 8.19 -1.72
N ASP A 535 10.81 7.89 -0.42
CA ASP A 535 11.93 8.31 0.42
C ASP A 535 13.08 7.30 0.32
N ARG A 536 14.04 7.58 -0.54
CA ARG A 536 15.21 6.70 -0.77
C ARG A 536 16.04 6.42 0.49
N GLU A 537 16.05 7.32 1.46
CA GLU A 537 16.78 7.11 2.70
C GLU A 537 16.07 6.09 3.59
N LEU A 538 14.73 6.12 3.64
CA LEU A 538 13.94 5.11 4.34
C LEU A 538 14.07 3.73 3.69
N VAL A 539 13.99 3.64 2.35
CA VAL A 539 14.15 2.38 1.63
C VAL A 539 15.54 1.76 1.89
N ARG A 540 16.62 2.58 1.89
CA ARG A 540 17.97 2.10 2.23
C ARG A 540 18.08 1.62 3.68
N GLN A 541 17.44 2.30 4.62
CA GLN A 541 17.44 1.90 6.02
C GLN A 541 16.66 0.61 6.22
N TRP A 542 15.50 0.48 5.58
CA TRP A 542 14.72 -0.75 5.55
C TRP A 542 15.54 -1.93 5.02
N LEU A 543 16.25 -1.76 3.91
CA LEU A 543 17.11 -2.80 3.37
C LEU A 543 18.23 -3.21 4.34
N ARG A 544 18.87 -2.24 5.01
CA ARG A 544 19.86 -2.54 6.06
C ARG A 544 19.26 -3.38 7.19
N TYR A 545 18.04 -3.06 7.62
CA TYR A 545 17.34 -3.82 8.65
C TYR A 545 17.01 -5.25 8.20
N CYS A 546 16.57 -5.43 6.97
CA CYS A 546 16.39 -6.76 6.40
C CYS A 546 17.69 -7.57 6.42
N MET A 547 18.82 -6.94 6.02
CA MET A 547 20.15 -7.57 6.05
C MET A 547 20.59 -7.92 7.46
N SER A 548 20.44 -7.01 8.42
CA SER A 548 20.83 -7.27 9.82
C SER A 548 19.99 -8.40 10.41
N TYR A 549 18.69 -8.43 10.09
CA TYR A 549 17.81 -9.50 10.57
C TYR A 549 18.21 -10.87 10.04
N THR A 550 18.46 -11.00 8.73
CA THR A 550 18.84 -12.27 8.09
C THR A 550 20.25 -12.75 8.51
N SER A 551 21.11 -11.84 8.91
CA SER A 551 22.45 -12.13 9.44
C SER A 551 22.47 -12.31 10.97
N ASP A 552 21.31 -12.30 11.62
CA ASP A 552 21.14 -12.34 13.09
C ASP A 552 21.96 -11.28 13.85
N ILE A 553 22.09 -10.11 13.23
CA ILE A 553 22.77 -8.95 13.82
C ILE A 553 21.71 -8.03 14.43
N SER A 554 22.04 -7.33 15.51
CA SER A 554 21.18 -6.29 16.09
C SER A 554 20.92 -5.18 15.09
N LEU A 555 19.73 -4.60 15.13
CA LEU A 555 19.38 -3.49 14.25
C LEU A 555 20.12 -2.22 14.66
N ASP A 556 20.78 -1.61 13.70
CA ASP A 556 21.48 -0.33 13.92
C ASP A 556 20.48 0.79 14.24
N LYS A 557 20.82 1.62 15.23
CA LYS A 557 20.09 2.86 15.48
C LYS A 557 20.14 3.76 14.25
N PRO A 558 19.05 4.48 13.90
CA PRO A 558 19.04 5.37 12.76
C PRO A 558 20.14 6.43 12.83
N ASP A 559 20.86 6.60 11.72
CA ASP A 559 21.91 7.60 11.63
C ASP A 559 21.35 9.03 11.75
N LYS A 560 21.85 9.75 12.74
CA LYS A 560 21.65 11.19 12.85
C LYS A 560 22.78 11.88 12.10
N HIS A 561 22.56 12.28 10.86
CA HIS A 561 23.55 13.03 10.12
C HIS A 561 23.94 14.30 10.92
N SER A 562 25.22 14.50 11.15
CA SER A 562 25.78 15.66 11.87
C SER A 562 25.43 17.03 11.28
N LYS A 563 24.85 17.04 10.06
CA LYS A 563 24.43 18.23 9.32
C LYS A 563 22.90 18.36 9.15
N TYR A 564 22.10 17.81 10.06
CA TYR A 564 20.66 18.06 10.03
C TYR A 564 20.36 19.54 10.26
N GLN A 565 19.91 20.21 9.22
CA GLN A 565 19.44 21.59 9.30
C GLN A 565 18.07 21.70 8.60
N GLY A 566 17.13 22.40 9.24
CA GLY A 566 15.80 22.65 8.71
C GLY A 566 14.76 21.56 9.02
N LEU A 567 13.50 21.99 8.93
CA LEU A 567 12.32 21.23 9.32
C LEU A 567 12.21 19.86 8.62
N MET A 568 12.44 19.83 7.29
CA MET A 568 12.31 18.60 6.50
C MET A 568 13.27 17.48 6.96
N LYS A 569 14.48 17.85 7.40
CA LYS A 569 15.47 16.87 7.83
C LYS A 569 15.11 16.22 9.17
N TYR A 570 14.57 17.00 10.11
CA TYR A 570 14.10 16.44 11.37
C TYR A 570 12.85 15.58 11.22
N GLU A 571 11.93 15.92 10.30
CA GLU A 571 10.79 15.08 9.97
C GLU A 571 11.23 13.76 9.31
N SER A 572 12.19 13.78 8.39
CA SER A 572 12.76 12.57 7.78
C SER A 572 13.45 11.70 8.85
N TYR A 573 14.18 12.32 9.79
CA TYR A 573 14.80 11.58 10.88
C TYR A 573 13.76 10.95 11.81
N TYR A 574 12.66 11.65 12.11
CA TYR A 574 11.57 11.09 12.89
C TYR A 574 10.95 9.85 12.21
N LYS A 575 10.72 9.90 10.89
CA LYS A 575 10.28 8.72 10.12
C LYS A 575 11.27 7.55 10.22
N LYS A 576 12.57 7.81 10.30
CA LYS A 576 13.58 6.76 10.50
C LYS A 576 13.49 6.13 11.89
N LEU A 577 13.19 6.90 12.94
CA LEU A 577 12.93 6.39 14.29
C LEU A 577 11.65 5.52 14.31
N ASP A 578 10.60 5.95 13.62
CA ASP A 578 9.38 5.17 13.49
C ASP A 578 9.63 3.84 12.74
N LEU A 579 10.41 3.87 11.66
CA LEU A 579 10.79 2.65 10.94
C LEU A 579 11.61 1.69 11.82
N TYR A 580 12.55 2.21 12.64
CA TYR A 580 13.30 1.38 13.58
C TYR A 580 12.37 0.64 14.54
N TYR A 581 11.42 1.34 15.16
CA TYR A 581 10.44 0.74 16.05
C TYR A 581 9.57 -0.29 15.34
N GLN A 582 8.92 0.11 14.25
CA GLN A 582 7.99 -0.73 13.50
C GLN A 582 8.63 -2.02 13.00
N PHE A 583 9.84 -1.92 12.44
CA PHE A 583 10.57 -3.08 11.96
C PHE A 583 10.98 -3.99 13.12
N SER A 584 11.49 -3.43 14.21
CA SER A 584 11.90 -4.20 15.41
C SER A 584 10.72 -4.99 15.98
N VAL A 585 9.61 -4.32 16.28
CA VAL A 585 8.41 -4.96 16.85
C VAL A 585 7.85 -6.01 15.90
N ARG A 586 7.74 -5.69 14.60
CA ARG A 586 7.21 -6.59 13.58
C ARG A 586 8.04 -7.87 13.41
N MET A 587 9.35 -7.76 13.60
CA MET A 587 10.29 -8.87 13.48
C MET A 587 10.66 -9.50 14.84
N GLY A 588 10.03 -9.10 15.94
CA GLY A 588 10.28 -9.64 17.28
C GLY A 588 11.66 -9.32 17.83
N LYS A 589 12.29 -8.22 17.37
CA LYS A 589 13.56 -7.74 17.91
C LYS A 589 13.31 -6.77 19.07
N ILE A 590 14.22 -6.78 20.05
CA ILE A 590 14.14 -5.90 21.22
C ILE A 590 14.36 -4.45 20.81
N VAL A 591 13.52 -3.56 21.30
CA VAL A 591 13.64 -2.11 21.14
C VAL A 591 14.26 -1.53 22.39
N GLU A 592 15.26 -0.66 22.25
CA GLU A 592 15.76 0.16 23.37
C GLU A 592 14.80 1.34 23.60
N GLU A 593 13.72 1.10 24.34
CA GLU A 593 12.58 2.05 24.48
C GLU A 593 13.03 3.38 25.06
N ASP A 594 13.79 3.40 26.16
CA ASP A 594 14.28 4.64 26.79
C ASP A 594 15.10 5.51 25.83
N TRP A 595 15.95 4.88 25.00
CA TRP A 595 16.71 5.60 23.99
C TRP A 595 15.79 6.17 22.91
N LEU A 596 14.85 5.36 22.43
CA LEU A 596 13.95 5.74 21.33
C LEU A 596 13.04 6.89 21.74
N GLU A 597 12.43 6.83 22.93
CA GLU A 597 11.60 7.89 23.49
C GLU A 597 12.39 9.20 23.62
N ASN A 598 13.54 9.14 24.27
CA ASN A 598 14.41 10.33 24.42
C ASN A 598 14.80 10.94 23.07
N GLU A 599 15.09 10.13 22.05
CA GLU A 599 15.48 10.62 20.74
C GLU A 599 14.28 11.16 19.95
N ARG A 600 13.09 10.55 20.11
CA ARG A 600 11.82 11.08 19.60
C ARG A 600 11.51 12.44 20.23
N ASP A 601 11.61 12.58 21.55
CA ASP A 601 11.36 13.83 22.27
C ASP A 601 12.28 14.96 21.84
N LYS A 602 13.58 14.69 21.74
CA LYS A 602 14.56 15.67 21.23
C LYS A 602 14.24 16.11 19.79
N THR A 603 13.85 15.16 18.96
CA THR A 603 13.51 15.44 17.56
C THR A 603 12.21 16.25 17.46
N GLN A 604 11.19 15.90 18.24
CA GLN A 604 9.94 16.63 18.34
C GLN A 604 10.13 18.07 18.86
N ALA A 605 10.90 18.24 19.95
CA ALA A 605 11.25 19.56 20.48
C ALA A 605 11.91 20.43 19.41
N LYS A 606 12.81 19.84 18.59
CA LYS A 606 13.45 20.56 17.50
C LYS A 606 12.49 20.90 16.35
N ILE A 607 11.60 19.99 15.97
CA ILE A 607 10.54 20.28 14.99
C ILE A 607 9.65 21.41 15.50
N MET A 608 9.21 21.38 16.76
CA MET A 608 8.40 22.46 17.37
C MET A 608 9.13 23.80 17.37
N GLN A 609 10.42 23.80 17.74
CA GLN A 609 11.24 25.02 17.68
C GLN A 609 11.32 25.61 16.27
N LEU A 610 11.46 24.74 15.24
CA LEU A 610 11.51 25.18 13.84
C LEU A 610 10.15 25.67 13.35
N LEU A 611 9.06 25.05 13.79
CA LEU A 611 7.70 25.49 13.49
C LEU A 611 7.31 26.81 14.20
N SER A 612 7.91 27.11 15.36
CA SER A 612 7.67 28.36 16.11
C SER A 612 8.50 29.53 15.62
N LYS A 613 9.59 29.28 14.87
CA LYS A 613 10.35 30.35 14.20
C LYS A 613 9.50 31.02 13.13
N SER A 614 9.86 32.25 12.78
CA SER A 614 9.20 32.99 11.69
C SER A 614 9.08 32.13 10.43
N LYS A 615 7.87 31.95 9.95
CA LYS A 615 7.57 31.22 8.70
C LYS A 615 7.73 32.11 7.46
N ASP A 616 8.38 33.27 7.60
CA ASP A 616 8.59 34.23 6.52
C ASP A 616 9.36 33.65 5.33
N GLU A 617 10.31 32.74 5.60
CA GLU A 617 11.07 32.03 4.57
C GLU A 617 10.19 31.15 3.65
N TYR A 618 9.03 30.72 4.13
CA TYR A 618 8.10 29.89 3.34
C TYR A 618 7.11 30.72 2.51
N ILE A 619 7.08 32.07 2.72
CA ILE A 619 6.19 32.94 1.95
C ILE A 619 6.66 33.00 0.50
N ILE A 620 5.78 32.61 -0.41
CA ILE A 620 6.08 32.59 -1.84
C ILE A 620 6.18 34.01 -2.36
N ARG A 621 7.36 34.39 -2.85
CA ARG A 621 7.70 35.70 -3.38
C ARG A 621 8.04 35.62 -4.87
N CYS A 622 7.85 36.74 -5.57
CA CYS A 622 8.31 36.88 -6.93
C CYS A 622 9.84 36.81 -6.99
N ARG A 623 10.38 35.90 -7.82
CA ARG A 623 11.84 35.68 -7.96
C ARG A 623 12.59 36.90 -8.53
N TYR A 624 11.88 37.87 -9.13
CA TYR A 624 12.47 39.07 -9.72
C TYR A 624 12.38 40.30 -8.82
N CYS A 625 11.19 40.60 -8.27
CA CYS A 625 10.98 41.82 -7.49
C CYS A 625 10.76 41.56 -5.99
N GLY A 626 10.80 40.34 -5.51
CA GLY A 626 10.59 39.99 -4.09
C GLY A 626 9.16 40.18 -3.57
N ARG A 627 8.22 40.72 -4.35
CA ARG A 627 6.83 40.95 -3.93
C ARG A 627 6.16 39.63 -3.55
N ILE A 628 5.38 39.60 -2.48
CA ILE A 628 4.58 38.45 -2.07
C ILE A 628 3.56 38.12 -3.18
N LEU A 629 3.55 36.88 -3.64
CA LEU A 629 2.65 36.44 -4.70
C LEU A 629 1.25 36.13 -4.15
N PRO A 630 0.17 36.36 -4.91
CA PRO A 630 -1.18 35.97 -4.51
C PRO A 630 -1.26 34.46 -4.15
N ILE A 631 -2.19 34.09 -3.27
CA ILE A 631 -2.46 32.68 -2.92
C ILE A 631 -2.92 31.93 -4.17
N GLY A 632 -2.35 30.76 -4.43
CA GLY A 632 -2.67 29.95 -5.61
C GLY A 632 -1.92 30.37 -6.88
N ASN A 633 -0.95 31.29 -6.81
CA ASN A 633 -0.08 31.59 -7.95
C ASN A 633 0.84 30.40 -8.24
N SER A 634 0.64 29.74 -9.37
CA SER A 634 1.43 28.61 -9.85
C SER A 634 2.81 29.01 -10.41
N ARG A 635 2.99 30.29 -10.72
CA ARG A 635 4.23 30.84 -11.30
C ARG A 635 4.98 31.60 -10.20
N ASN A 636 6.22 31.31 -9.97
CA ASN A 636 7.06 32.04 -9.02
C ASN A 636 7.43 33.49 -9.52
N ILE A 637 6.50 34.13 -10.23
CA ILE A 637 6.67 35.45 -10.85
C ILE A 637 5.34 36.22 -10.71
N CYS A 638 5.40 37.50 -10.31
CA CYS A 638 4.22 38.37 -10.30
C CYS A 638 3.80 38.78 -11.72
N ARG A 639 2.57 39.22 -11.85
CA ARG A 639 2.00 39.63 -13.14
C ARG A 639 2.82 40.72 -13.85
N ASP A 640 3.30 41.68 -13.10
CA ASP A 640 4.09 42.81 -13.65
C ASP A 640 5.44 42.32 -14.21
N CYS A 641 6.20 41.56 -13.42
CA CYS A 641 7.46 40.99 -13.89
C CYS A 641 7.28 40.03 -15.07
N TYR A 642 6.19 39.25 -15.06
CA TYR A 642 5.88 38.33 -16.18
C TYR A 642 5.58 39.10 -17.48
N SER A 643 4.88 40.23 -17.38
CA SER A 643 4.59 41.10 -18.53
C SER A 643 5.87 41.77 -19.09
N MET A 644 6.83 42.12 -18.23
CA MET A 644 8.13 42.68 -18.62
C MET A 644 9.03 41.69 -19.37
N ILE A 645 8.96 40.41 -18.97
CA ILE A 645 9.81 39.34 -19.60
C ILE A 645 9.24 38.91 -20.96
N ARG A 646 7.95 39.09 -21.21
CA ARG A 646 7.33 38.74 -22.49
C ARG A 646 7.38 39.87 -23.53
N ARG A 647 7.78 41.08 -23.14
CA ARG A 647 8.16 42.15 -24.06
C ARG A 647 9.66 42.04 -24.36
#